data_85778b556e055431d8ede2a4b2570ea0
#
_entry.id   85778b556e055431d8ede2a4b2570ea0
#
_cell.length_a   1.000
_cell.length_b   1.000
_cell.length_c   1.000
_cell.angle_alpha   90.00
_cell.angle_beta   90.00
_cell.angle_gamma   90.00
#
_symmetry.space_group_name_H-M   'P 1'
#
loop_
_entity.id
_entity.type
_entity.pdbx_description
1 polymer ?
#
loop_
_entity_poly.entity_id
_entity_poly.type
_entity_poly.pdbx_seq_one_letter_code
_entity_poly.pdbx_strand_id
1 'polypeptide(L)'
;MDVENKVTMLVGEQAKATFVGKEFLPEGCDENYLRNKQTTQPANGWRNLRSDEIERLVKNNNSCENWDDFYVTDEFNPKQIKNNKFYGLVRIGEVRDAMLQYHDLRLNVGITNSVITSCDIGNNVAIHDVHYLSHYIIGDNCIIFNIQEMCCTNHAKFGNGIVKDGEDEDVRISLELMNETGCRKVYPFDGMIAADAYLSAKYIDDKELQVRLAYFTQNRFDSRRGYYGTIGANCVIKNTAIIKDVKVGDCCYIKGASKLKNITINSSAEEPSQIGEGVVLVNGIIGYGCHIFYSCIAVRFVLGNNSNLKYGARLIHSFLGDNSTISCCEVLNNLIFPAHEQHHNNSFLVAAVLMGQTNIAAGATMGSNHNSRTNDNEIQAGRGFWPGLCSSVKHSCKFASFTLLSKADYPAELNIPLPFALVSNNVSSNELEVMPAFWWMYNMYALARNAWKYQKRDVRKRKYQHIEFDAYAPDSMEEVIQARKLLEIWTAKAWLRSQGKSLEGVCDKSLRATGKELLNGDKAVVDSLEILGENMEKGKRKVRIVKVYKAYRAYGDMLLYYAMKNVLAYMQANPDANFESLKPLNQTRRAKEWTNLGGQLMQTADLDQLRNDIRSGKIGSWEAIHNRYDEIWERYQTDKLRHAYQSLCYLMEKDYITNDDWKKVLFRAIDVQQYICDQVYLTRKKDYDNIYRRQTYRNEDEMIAAIGLLENNSFILQVHEESKEFRINVEQLYNRI
;
A
#
# COMPACT_ATOMS: atom_id res chain seq x y z
N MET A 1 31.50 -1.42 11.22
CA MET A 1 32.23 -0.42 12.04
C MET A 1 32.02 -0.75 13.50
N ASP A 2 33.09 -1.10 14.19
CA ASP A 2 33.08 -1.09 15.64
C ASP A 2 32.83 0.35 16.08
N VAL A 3 31.63 0.61 16.54
CA VAL A 3 31.32 1.85 17.24
C VAL A 3 32.17 1.82 18.50
N GLU A 4 33.26 2.58 18.53
CA GLU A 4 34.01 2.78 19.77
C GLU A 4 33.05 3.37 20.81
N ASN A 5 32.56 2.55 21.71
CA ASN A 5 31.76 2.99 22.86
C ASN A 5 32.65 3.73 23.84
N LYS A 6 33.24 4.84 23.39
CA LYS A 6 34.21 5.62 24.16
C LYS A 6 33.77 7.07 24.21
N VAL A 7 33.67 7.59 25.42
CA VAL A 7 33.53 9.04 25.60
C VAL A 7 34.85 9.70 25.26
N THR A 8 34.86 10.61 24.27
CA THR A 8 36.03 11.35 23.84
C THR A 8 35.95 12.78 24.36
N MET A 9 37.01 13.24 25.01
CA MET A 9 37.15 14.62 25.40
C MET A 9 37.71 15.43 24.23
N LEU A 10 36.96 16.39 23.73
CA LEU A 10 37.42 17.34 22.72
C LEU A 10 37.96 18.59 23.42
N VAL A 11 39.15 19.03 23.06
CA VAL A 11 39.81 20.19 23.65
C VAL A 11 40.32 21.17 22.59
N GLY A 12 40.43 22.44 22.96
CA GLY A 12 40.98 23.49 22.08
C GLY A 12 40.12 23.70 20.84
N GLU A 13 40.71 23.67 19.65
CA GLU A 13 40.01 23.88 18.37
C GLU A 13 39.01 22.73 18.06
N GLN A 14 39.27 21.52 18.55
CA GLN A 14 38.33 20.41 18.38
C GLN A 14 37.01 20.63 19.15
N ALA A 15 37.07 21.33 20.27
CA ALA A 15 35.88 21.71 21.04
C ALA A 15 35.05 22.82 20.35
N LYS A 16 35.67 23.54 19.40
CA LYS A 16 35.01 24.56 18.56
C LYS A 16 34.58 24.00 17.21
N ALA A 17 34.45 22.66 17.10
CA ALA A 17 34.05 22.01 15.84
C ALA A 17 32.72 22.60 15.35
N THR A 18 32.69 23.02 14.11
CA THR A 18 31.49 23.48 13.41
C THR A 18 30.54 22.28 13.15
N PHE A 19 29.27 22.57 12.97
CA PHE A 19 28.26 21.54 12.64
C PHE A 19 28.65 20.71 11.39
N VAL A 20 29.22 21.38 10.40
CA VAL A 20 29.76 20.70 9.21
C VAL A 20 31.27 20.90 9.17
N GLY A 21 32.03 19.83 9.03
CA GLY A 21 33.49 19.89 8.90
C GLY A 21 33.89 20.71 7.64
N LYS A 22 35.00 21.45 7.74
CA LYS A 22 35.48 22.34 6.67
C LYS A 22 35.69 21.60 5.34
N GLU A 23 36.07 20.32 5.40
CA GLU A 23 36.28 19.44 4.26
C GLU A 23 35.02 19.19 3.41
N PHE A 24 33.83 19.43 3.98
CA PHE A 24 32.54 19.25 3.31
C PHE A 24 31.91 20.59 2.89
N LEU A 25 32.54 21.71 3.17
CA LEU A 25 32.03 23.03 2.82
C LEU A 25 32.51 23.44 1.42
N PRO A 26 31.62 23.94 0.54
CA PRO A 26 32.04 24.60 -0.71
C PRO A 26 32.89 25.82 -0.40
N GLU A 27 33.80 26.16 -1.34
CA GLU A 27 34.67 27.33 -1.23
C GLU A 27 33.83 28.61 -1.03
N GLY A 28 34.19 29.40 -0.01
CA GLY A 28 33.52 30.65 0.34
C GLY A 28 32.17 30.47 1.10
N CYS A 29 31.79 29.25 1.46
CA CYS A 29 30.60 28.98 2.25
C CYS A 29 30.95 28.71 3.71
N ASP A 30 30.03 29.07 4.62
CA ASP A 30 30.03 28.69 6.02
C ASP A 30 29.11 27.47 6.26
N GLU A 31 29.07 26.96 7.50
CA GLU A 31 28.24 25.80 7.89
C GLU A 31 26.73 26.06 7.78
N ASN A 32 26.30 27.33 7.66
CA ASN A 32 24.89 27.72 7.58
C ASN A 32 24.37 27.80 6.14
N TYR A 33 25.22 27.57 5.11
CA TYR A 33 24.85 27.80 3.71
C TYR A 33 23.63 26.95 3.28
N LEU A 34 23.49 25.69 3.73
CA LEU A 34 22.33 24.85 3.43
C LEU A 34 21.12 25.28 4.26
N ARG A 35 21.31 25.57 5.54
CA ARG A 35 20.28 26.15 6.42
C ARG A 35 19.65 27.40 5.78
N ASN A 36 20.48 28.29 5.23
CA ASN A 36 20.04 29.51 4.57
C ASN A 36 19.23 29.25 3.29
N LYS A 37 19.40 28.06 2.64
CA LYS A 37 18.58 27.63 1.51
C LYS A 37 17.28 26.97 1.95
N GLN A 38 17.26 26.35 3.13
CA GLN A 38 16.07 25.69 3.65
C GLN A 38 15.08 26.65 4.29
N THR A 39 15.57 27.77 4.87
CA THR A 39 14.69 28.72 5.56
C THR A 39 13.74 29.41 4.60
N THR A 40 12.50 29.58 5.01
CA THR A 40 11.44 30.27 4.26
C THR A 40 11.43 31.78 4.48
N GLN A 41 12.12 32.25 5.51
CA GLN A 41 12.23 33.68 5.84
C GLN A 41 13.22 34.35 4.87
N PRO A 42 12.90 35.53 4.32
CA PRO A 42 13.81 36.24 3.45
C PRO A 42 15.09 36.68 4.20
N ALA A 43 16.23 36.56 3.55
CA ALA A 43 17.52 36.92 4.14
C ALA A 43 17.55 38.34 4.74
N ASN A 44 16.80 39.27 4.19
CA ASN A 44 16.69 40.67 4.62
C ASN A 44 15.68 40.90 5.75
N GLY A 45 15.01 39.83 6.24
CA GLY A 45 14.05 39.92 7.35
C GLY A 45 14.68 39.83 8.73
N TRP A 46 15.96 39.50 8.83
CA TRP A 46 16.67 39.32 10.08
C TRP A 46 17.49 40.55 10.46
N ARG A 47 17.40 40.97 11.72
CA ARG A 47 18.23 41.99 12.36
C ARG A 47 18.83 41.52 13.67
N ASN A 48 19.90 42.14 14.10
CA ASN A 48 20.44 41.94 15.44
C ASN A 48 19.50 42.49 16.51
N LEU A 49 19.67 41.97 17.72
CA LEU A 49 18.95 42.47 18.91
C LEU A 49 19.36 43.92 19.19
N ARG A 50 18.38 44.71 19.66
CA ARG A 50 18.64 46.03 20.28
C ARG A 50 19.08 45.83 21.72
N SER A 51 19.79 46.81 22.26
CA SER A 51 20.33 46.78 23.63
C SER A 51 19.22 46.62 24.69
N ASP A 52 18.07 47.25 24.47
CA ASP A 52 16.91 47.15 25.37
C ASP A 52 16.25 45.74 25.29
N GLU A 53 16.30 45.11 24.14
CA GLU A 53 15.85 43.73 23.99
C GLU A 53 16.75 42.73 24.72
N ILE A 54 18.08 42.92 24.61
CA ILE A 54 19.09 42.11 25.35
C ILE A 54 18.88 42.27 26.85
N GLU A 55 18.76 43.53 27.34
CA GLU A 55 18.50 43.80 28.75
C GLU A 55 17.23 43.10 29.23
N ARG A 56 16.17 43.13 28.42
CA ARG A 56 14.89 42.44 28.76
C ARG A 56 15.04 40.93 28.76
N LEU A 57 15.74 40.33 27.81
CA LEU A 57 16.01 38.90 27.75
C LEU A 57 16.80 38.45 29.01
N VAL A 58 17.84 39.18 29.40
CA VAL A 58 18.62 38.88 30.60
C VAL A 58 17.76 38.99 31.85
N LYS A 59 16.93 40.03 31.97
CA LYS A 59 15.97 40.20 33.10
C LYS A 59 14.94 39.09 33.15
N ASN A 60 14.60 38.49 32.04
CA ASN A 60 13.72 37.31 31.95
C ASN A 60 14.48 36.00 32.16
N ASN A 61 15.70 36.02 32.70
CA ASN A 61 16.52 34.84 32.99
C ASN A 61 16.92 34.03 31.76
N ASN A 62 17.15 34.68 30.61
CA ASN A 62 17.74 34.04 29.45
C ASN A 62 19.26 34.24 29.45
N SER A 63 19.98 33.25 28.92
CA SER A 63 21.41 33.34 28.62
C SER A 63 21.69 32.99 27.18
N CYS A 64 22.69 33.64 26.58
CA CYS A 64 23.16 33.34 25.26
C CYS A 64 24.69 33.28 25.26
N GLU A 65 25.27 32.34 24.54
CA GLU A 65 26.73 32.24 24.40
C GLU A 65 27.31 33.51 23.75
N ASN A 66 26.67 33.98 22.69
CA ASN A 66 27.00 35.21 21.97
C ASN A 66 25.71 35.88 21.46
N TRP A 67 25.40 37.08 21.97
CA TRP A 67 24.20 37.82 21.55
C TRP A 67 24.30 38.35 20.12
N ASP A 68 25.50 38.42 19.52
CA ASP A 68 25.68 38.79 18.12
C ASP A 68 25.23 37.67 17.13
N ASP A 69 25.12 36.44 17.62
CA ASP A 69 24.61 35.28 16.88
C ASP A 69 23.10 35.06 17.08
N PHE A 70 22.43 36.04 17.67
CA PHE A 70 21.00 35.99 17.92
C PHE A 70 20.29 37.04 17.03
N TYR A 71 19.51 36.56 16.07
CA TYR A 71 18.79 37.39 15.12
C TYR A 71 17.28 37.31 15.32
N VAL A 72 16.59 38.42 15.06
CA VAL A 72 15.14 38.52 15.22
C VAL A 72 14.51 39.29 14.06
N THR A 73 13.20 39.20 13.93
CA THR A 73 12.41 40.09 13.05
C THR A 73 12.01 41.37 13.80
N ASP A 74 11.45 42.35 13.08
CA ASP A 74 11.01 43.63 13.67
C ASP A 74 9.89 43.45 14.68
N GLU A 75 9.02 42.46 14.51
CA GLU A 75 7.88 42.12 15.39
C GLU A 75 8.27 41.19 16.55
N PHE A 76 9.56 41.08 16.88
CA PHE A 76 10.04 40.25 17.98
C PHE A 76 9.66 40.89 19.33
N ASN A 77 9.06 40.15 20.27
CA ASN A 77 8.72 40.58 21.60
C ASN A 77 9.50 39.81 22.69
N PRO A 78 10.55 40.39 23.26
CA PRO A 78 11.38 39.71 24.28
C PRO A 78 10.65 39.38 25.56
N LYS A 79 9.47 39.97 25.85
CA LYS A 79 8.68 39.67 27.05
C LYS A 79 8.18 38.22 27.10
N GLN A 80 7.99 37.59 25.94
CA GLN A 80 7.50 36.23 25.82
C GLN A 80 8.61 35.16 25.86
N ILE A 81 9.87 35.59 25.98
CA ILE A 81 11.06 34.71 26.00
C ILE A 81 11.60 34.68 27.44
N LYS A 82 11.53 33.52 28.13
CA LYS A 82 11.82 33.42 29.56
C LYS A 82 12.54 32.12 29.90
N ASN A 83 13.61 32.25 30.73
CA ASN A 83 14.28 31.11 31.33
C ASN A 83 14.86 30.11 30.33
N ASN A 84 15.54 30.60 29.28
CA ASN A 84 16.12 29.78 28.23
C ASN A 84 17.64 29.91 28.15
N LYS A 85 18.27 28.91 27.53
CA LYS A 85 19.70 28.93 27.16
C LYS A 85 19.84 28.83 25.63
N PHE A 86 20.54 29.77 25.02
CA PHE A 86 20.78 29.84 23.59
C PHE A 86 22.26 29.64 23.26
N TYR A 87 22.51 28.80 22.23
CA TYR A 87 23.86 28.50 21.74
C TYR A 87 23.89 28.55 20.22
N GLY A 88 25.06 28.99 19.67
CA GLY A 88 25.26 29.12 18.24
C GLY A 88 24.29 30.12 17.61
N LEU A 89 24.14 30.05 16.27
CA LEU A 89 23.28 30.97 15.52
C LEU A 89 21.81 30.66 15.72
N VAL A 90 21.06 31.56 16.36
CA VAL A 90 19.61 31.42 16.59
C VAL A 90 18.85 32.53 15.87
N ARG A 91 17.76 32.19 15.17
CA ARG A 91 16.88 33.14 14.50
C ARG A 91 15.45 32.94 14.99
N ILE A 92 14.77 34.02 15.37
CA ILE A 92 13.38 33.96 15.87
C ILE A 92 12.53 34.99 15.11
N GLY A 93 11.43 34.51 14.52
CA GLY A 93 10.46 35.31 13.79
C GLY A 93 9.61 36.20 14.69
N GLU A 94 8.43 36.53 14.23
CA GLU A 94 7.44 37.33 14.96
C GLU A 94 7.00 36.63 16.25
N VAL A 95 6.92 37.37 17.36
CA VAL A 95 6.44 36.86 18.63
C VAL A 95 5.37 37.81 19.17
N ARG A 96 4.11 37.49 18.96
CA ARG A 96 2.95 38.27 19.46
C ARG A 96 2.63 37.95 20.93
N ASP A 97 2.02 38.87 21.59
CA ASP A 97 1.37 38.62 22.89
C ASP A 97 0.02 37.94 22.63
N ALA A 98 0.07 36.63 22.40
CA ALA A 98 -1.06 35.81 21.97
C ALA A 98 -0.94 34.39 22.55
N MET A 99 -2.00 33.61 22.38
CA MET A 99 -2.04 32.19 22.71
C MET A 99 -2.36 31.35 21.47
N LEU A 100 -1.68 30.23 21.30
CA LEU A 100 -2.07 29.19 20.36
C LEU A 100 -2.99 28.18 21.05
N GLN A 101 -4.03 27.76 20.35
CA GLN A 101 -4.97 26.74 20.83
C GLN A 101 -5.03 25.56 19.87
N TYR A 102 -4.90 24.36 20.42
CA TYR A 102 -5.14 23.10 19.72
C TYR A 102 -6.00 22.21 20.59
N HIS A 103 -7.25 22.00 20.20
CA HIS A 103 -8.30 21.39 21.03
C HIS A 103 -8.43 22.13 22.37
N ASP A 104 -8.19 21.45 23.48
CA ASP A 104 -8.21 21.95 24.84
C ASP A 104 -6.87 22.50 25.33
N LEU A 105 -5.77 22.26 24.59
CA LEU A 105 -4.44 22.80 24.91
C LEU A 105 -4.34 24.26 24.48
N ARG A 106 -3.98 25.15 25.43
CA ARG A 106 -3.71 26.57 25.19
C ARG A 106 -2.34 26.92 25.72
N LEU A 107 -1.46 27.45 24.87
CA LEU A 107 -0.12 27.87 25.27
C LEU A 107 0.18 29.27 24.72
N ASN A 108 0.88 30.06 25.52
CA ASN A 108 1.34 31.38 25.08
C ASN A 108 2.34 31.23 23.91
N VAL A 109 2.25 32.12 22.96
CA VAL A 109 3.32 32.32 21.98
C VAL A 109 4.60 32.76 22.72
N GLY A 110 5.73 32.18 22.29
CA GLY A 110 7.03 32.47 22.90
C GLY A 110 7.78 31.21 23.32
N ILE A 111 8.90 31.40 24.03
CA ILE A 111 9.80 30.31 24.38
C ILE A 111 10.09 30.34 25.85
N THR A 112 9.85 29.21 26.55
CA THR A 112 10.14 29.12 27.97
C THR A 112 10.80 27.80 28.39
N ASN A 113 11.69 27.86 29.38
CA ASN A 113 12.34 26.70 30.00
C ASN A 113 13.03 25.76 29.00
N SER A 114 13.73 26.30 28.03
CA SER A 114 14.24 25.49 26.91
C SER A 114 15.73 25.76 26.66
N VAL A 115 16.40 24.72 26.09
CA VAL A 115 17.78 24.83 25.58
C VAL A 115 17.71 24.75 24.07
N ILE A 116 18.19 25.79 23.37
CA ILE A 116 18.09 25.93 21.93
C ILE A 116 19.47 26.18 21.34
N THR A 117 19.85 25.35 20.37
CA THR A 117 21.14 25.40 19.71
C THR A 117 20.98 25.50 18.18
N SER A 118 21.44 26.56 17.59
CA SER A 118 21.49 26.74 16.10
C SER A 118 20.13 26.39 15.43
N CYS A 119 19.07 27.15 15.76
CA CYS A 119 17.73 26.92 15.22
C CYS A 119 17.14 28.15 14.54
N ASP A 120 16.31 27.92 13.51
CA ASP A 120 15.38 28.92 12.97
C ASP A 120 13.99 28.66 13.50
N ILE A 121 13.37 29.63 14.13
CA ILE A 121 12.04 29.54 14.70
C ILE A 121 11.14 30.52 13.96
N GLY A 122 10.08 30.02 13.38
CA GLY A 122 9.11 30.78 12.59
C GLY A 122 8.26 31.74 13.43
N ASN A 123 7.25 32.28 12.81
CA ASN A 123 6.37 33.28 13.42
C ASN A 123 5.38 32.65 14.39
N ASN A 124 5.18 33.29 15.54
CA ASN A 124 4.17 32.96 16.52
C ASN A 124 4.22 31.51 17.01
N VAL A 125 5.41 30.97 17.25
CA VAL A 125 5.63 29.62 17.76
C VAL A 125 5.58 29.58 19.28
N ALA A 126 5.02 28.51 19.84
CA ALA A 126 5.00 28.23 21.27
C ALA A 126 5.95 27.05 21.56
N ILE A 127 7.10 27.32 22.20
CA ILE A 127 8.10 26.32 22.62
C ILE A 127 8.24 26.36 24.11
N HIS A 128 7.81 25.29 24.79
CA HIS A 128 7.84 25.24 26.25
C HIS A 128 8.38 23.91 26.77
N ASP A 129 9.26 23.98 27.79
CA ASP A 129 9.81 22.79 28.45
C ASP A 129 10.51 21.83 27.50
N VAL A 130 11.34 22.34 26.58
CA VAL A 130 12.13 21.55 25.66
C VAL A 130 13.57 21.43 26.14
N HIS A 131 13.96 20.25 26.61
CA HIS A 131 15.24 20.09 27.32
C HIS A 131 16.42 20.26 26.38
N TYR A 132 16.31 19.83 25.10
CA TYR A 132 17.35 20.05 24.09
C TYR A 132 16.74 20.12 22.68
N LEU A 133 16.85 21.29 22.05
CA LEU A 133 16.45 21.53 20.66
C LEU A 133 17.67 22.01 19.87
N SER A 134 18.05 21.28 18.81
CA SER A 134 19.30 21.56 18.08
C SER A 134 19.18 21.32 16.58
N HIS A 135 19.60 22.29 15.77
CA HIS A 135 19.67 22.22 14.30
C HIS A 135 18.32 21.90 13.63
N TYR A 136 17.30 22.67 13.99
CA TYR A 136 15.96 22.59 13.40
C TYR A 136 15.51 23.94 12.84
N ILE A 137 14.68 23.84 11.79
CA ILE A 137 13.90 24.94 11.23
C ILE A 137 12.43 24.64 11.54
N ILE A 138 11.82 25.49 12.37
CA ILE A 138 10.44 25.34 12.85
C ILE A 138 9.56 26.32 12.07
N GLY A 139 8.50 25.82 11.45
CA GLY A 139 7.51 26.62 10.75
C GLY A 139 6.60 27.45 11.67
N ASP A 140 5.78 28.28 11.06
CA ASP A 140 4.91 29.21 11.77
C ASP A 140 3.80 28.52 12.56
N ASN A 141 3.33 29.17 13.65
CA ASN A 141 2.21 28.74 14.46
C ASN A 141 2.34 27.31 15.05
N CYS A 142 3.55 26.83 15.27
CA CYS A 142 3.78 25.51 15.86
C CYS A 142 3.68 25.53 17.38
N ILE A 143 3.20 24.43 17.95
CA ILE A 143 3.24 24.13 19.39
C ILE A 143 4.23 22.99 19.61
N ILE A 144 5.32 23.27 20.37
CA ILE A 144 6.33 22.28 20.76
C ILE A 144 6.41 22.29 22.28
N PHE A 145 5.96 21.22 22.91
CA PHE A 145 5.76 21.19 24.35
C PHE A 145 6.27 19.89 24.98
N ASN A 146 7.08 20.03 26.04
CA ASN A 146 7.61 18.92 26.83
C ASN A 146 8.32 17.85 25.97
N ILE A 147 9.45 18.24 25.38
CA ILE A 147 10.29 17.36 24.55
C ILE A 147 11.64 17.14 25.27
N GLN A 148 12.09 15.89 25.36
CA GLN A 148 13.37 15.59 25.99
C GLN A 148 14.55 15.91 25.05
N GLU A 149 14.55 15.38 23.82
CA GLU A 149 15.58 15.61 22.83
C GLU A 149 14.98 15.78 21.45
N MET A 150 15.32 16.89 20.80
CA MET A 150 15.01 17.15 19.39
C MET A 150 16.27 17.67 18.70
N CYS A 151 16.96 16.81 17.95
CA CYS A 151 18.24 17.17 17.33
C CYS A 151 18.37 16.65 15.91
N CYS A 152 19.19 17.35 15.11
CA CYS A 152 19.55 16.91 13.77
C CYS A 152 21.08 16.81 13.65
N THR A 153 21.54 15.76 12.95
CA THR A 153 22.96 15.56 12.65
C THR A 153 23.30 16.15 11.27
N ASN A 154 24.57 16.47 11.05
CA ASN A 154 25.02 17.02 9.76
C ASN A 154 24.87 16.07 8.57
N HIS A 155 24.69 14.78 8.83
CA HIS A 155 24.53 13.71 7.83
C HIS A 155 23.11 13.10 7.81
N ALA A 156 22.13 13.86 8.28
CA ALA A 156 20.73 13.44 8.29
C ALA A 156 20.23 13.10 6.88
N LYS A 157 19.58 11.93 6.73
CA LYS A 157 19.02 11.42 5.47
C LYS A 157 17.50 11.44 5.46
N PHE A 158 16.88 11.70 6.62
CA PHE A 158 15.43 11.76 6.78
C PHE A 158 14.69 10.52 6.26
N GLY A 159 15.31 9.34 6.41
CA GLY A 159 14.75 8.08 5.94
C GLY A 159 15.06 7.70 4.50
N ASN A 160 15.68 8.60 3.72
CA ASN A 160 16.03 8.31 2.33
C ASN A 160 17.24 7.38 2.22
N GLY A 161 17.20 6.47 1.24
CA GLY A 161 18.25 5.50 0.92
C GLY A 161 19.42 6.09 0.14
N ILE A 162 19.97 7.19 0.64
CA ILE A 162 21.10 7.89 0.05
C ILE A 162 22.34 7.79 0.94
N VAL A 163 23.48 8.12 0.38
CA VAL A 163 24.76 8.28 1.09
C VAL A 163 25.13 9.75 1.06
N LYS A 164 25.57 10.30 2.19
CA LYS A 164 26.07 11.67 2.30
C LYS A 164 27.56 11.71 1.97
N ASP A 165 28.05 12.87 1.56
CA ASP A 165 29.45 13.09 1.20
C ASP A 165 30.38 12.57 2.32
N GLY A 166 31.35 11.71 1.94
CA GLY A 166 32.30 11.09 2.85
C GLY A 166 31.77 9.93 3.70
N GLU A 167 30.59 9.41 3.40
CA GLU A 167 30.07 8.18 4.03
C GLU A 167 30.33 6.95 3.16
N ASP A 168 30.51 5.78 3.78
CA ASP A 168 30.60 4.50 3.11
C ASP A 168 29.20 3.99 2.67
N GLU A 169 29.18 3.14 1.65
CA GLU A 169 27.93 2.53 1.14
C GLU A 169 27.20 1.65 2.18
N ASP A 170 27.89 1.10 3.15
CA ASP A 170 27.34 0.23 4.18
C ASP A 170 26.33 0.94 5.12
N VAL A 171 26.41 2.28 5.21
CA VAL A 171 25.45 3.09 5.98
C VAL A 171 24.18 3.45 5.20
N ARG A 172 24.09 3.07 3.92
CA ARG A 172 22.91 3.30 3.09
C ARG A 172 21.70 2.55 3.64
N ILE A 173 20.59 3.27 3.82
CA ILE A 173 19.33 2.64 4.26
C ILE A 173 18.77 1.84 3.10
N SER A 174 18.41 0.58 3.38
CA SER A 174 17.66 -0.26 2.48
C SER A 174 16.52 -0.97 3.19
N LEU A 175 15.44 -1.24 2.47
CA LEU A 175 14.45 -2.24 2.84
C LEU A 175 14.82 -3.56 2.17
N GLU A 176 14.58 -4.66 2.86
CA GLU A 176 14.78 -6.01 2.33
C GLU A 176 13.39 -6.63 2.17
N LEU A 177 12.84 -6.56 0.94
CA LEU A 177 11.45 -6.89 0.67
C LEU A 177 11.28 -8.31 0.16
N MET A 178 10.09 -8.89 0.34
CA MET A 178 9.64 -10.15 -0.24
C MET A 178 10.42 -11.41 0.19
N ASN A 179 11.58 -11.28 0.84
CA ASN A 179 12.46 -12.38 1.18
C ASN A 179 13.37 -12.00 2.36
N GLU A 180 13.71 -12.95 3.22
CA GLU A 180 14.60 -12.73 4.37
C GLU A 180 16.09 -12.89 4.05
N THR A 181 16.48 -13.17 2.81
CA THR A 181 17.89 -13.35 2.43
C THR A 181 18.69 -12.05 2.36
N GLY A 182 18.02 -10.90 2.44
CA GLY A 182 18.65 -9.59 2.29
C GLY A 182 19.04 -9.22 0.85
N CYS A 183 18.72 -10.06 -0.13
CA CYS A 183 19.13 -9.84 -1.52
C CYS A 183 18.19 -8.90 -2.29
N ARG A 184 16.92 -8.77 -1.89
CA ARG A 184 15.95 -7.87 -2.53
C ARG A 184 15.96 -6.49 -1.88
N LYS A 185 17.08 -5.80 -1.99
CA LYS A 185 17.28 -4.47 -1.42
C LYS A 185 16.54 -3.41 -2.26
N VAL A 186 15.81 -2.55 -1.56
CA VAL A 186 15.14 -1.39 -2.13
C VAL A 186 15.58 -0.16 -1.36
N TYR A 187 16.05 0.86 -2.06
CA TYR A 187 16.46 2.12 -1.45
C TYR A 187 15.28 3.08 -1.35
N PRO A 188 14.74 3.32 -0.14
CA PRO A 188 13.56 4.16 0.04
C PRO A 188 13.87 5.62 -0.31
N PHE A 189 12.86 6.34 -0.77
CA PHE A 189 12.94 7.77 -1.02
C PHE A 189 11.59 8.44 -0.76
N ASP A 190 11.62 9.71 -0.37
CA ASP A 190 10.41 10.50 -0.18
C ASP A 190 9.67 10.66 -1.52
N GLY A 191 8.40 10.21 -1.55
CA GLY A 191 7.60 10.08 -2.76
C GLY A 191 7.63 8.69 -3.43
N MET A 192 8.27 7.68 -2.81
CA MET A 192 8.23 6.30 -3.31
C MET A 192 6.82 5.72 -3.21
N ILE A 193 6.37 5.10 -4.29
CA ILE A 193 5.08 4.38 -4.36
C ILE A 193 5.29 2.86 -4.47
N ALA A 194 4.22 2.08 -4.30
CA ALA A 194 4.30 0.62 -4.33
C ALA A 194 4.83 0.06 -5.66
N ALA A 195 4.56 0.75 -6.76
CA ALA A 195 5.09 0.44 -8.09
C ALA A 195 6.62 0.48 -8.13
N ASP A 196 7.23 1.51 -7.53
CA ASP A 196 8.69 1.67 -7.48
C ASP A 196 9.36 0.59 -6.65
N ALA A 197 8.74 0.27 -5.51
CA ALA A 197 9.20 -0.80 -4.64
C ALA A 197 9.15 -2.17 -5.34
N TYR A 198 8.08 -2.44 -6.11
CA TYR A 198 7.97 -3.67 -6.90
C TYR A 198 9.00 -3.71 -8.03
N LEU A 199 9.16 -2.63 -8.79
CA LEU A 199 10.15 -2.52 -9.85
C LEU A 199 11.56 -2.82 -9.33
N SER A 200 11.92 -2.26 -8.19
CA SER A 200 13.22 -2.46 -7.55
C SER A 200 13.39 -3.88 -6.98
N ALA A 201 12.38 -4.40 -6.27
CA ALA A 201 12.48 -5.68 -5.57
C ALA A 201 12.31 -6.89 -6.51
N LYS A 202 11.49 -6.79 -7.56
CA LYS A 202 11.14 -7.92 -8.42
C LYS A 202 12.25 -8.26 -9.44
N TYR A 203 12.89 -7.25 -10.00
CA TYR A 203 13.85 -7.38 -11.11
C TYR A 203 15.31 -7.25 -10.63
N ILE A 204 15.68 -7.95 -9.57
CA ILE A 204 17.05 -7.92 -9.00
C ILE A 204 18.11 -8.60 -9.89
N ASP A 205 17.68 -9.45 -10.81
CA ASP A 205 18.52 -10.08 -11.83
C ASP A 205 18.92 -9.10 -12.95
N ASP A 206 18.16 -8.01 -13.14
CA ASP A 206 18.43 -6.95 -14.11
C ASP A 206 19.40 -5.91 -13.48
N LYS A 207 20.69 -6.25 -13.50
CA LYS A 207 21.71 -5.45 -12.81
C LYS A 207 21.85 -4.01 -13.35
N GLU A 208 21.68 -3.82 -14.64
CA GLU A 208 21.72 -2.48 -15.25
C GLU A 208 20.56 -1.62 -14.76
N LEU A 209 19.35 -2.20 -14.70
CA LEU A 209 18.19 -1.54 -14.10
C LEU A 209 18.48 -1.16 -12.64
N GLN A 210 19.01 -2.09 -11.83
CA GLN A 210 19.29 -1.84 -10.40
C GLN A 210 20.26 -0.69 -10.21
N VAL A 211 21.34 -0.63 -10.99
CA VAL A 211 22.30 0.47 -10.95
C VAL A 211 21.63 1.81 -11.29
N ARG A 212 20.77 1.84 -12.31
CA ARG A 212 20.04 3.07 -12.69
C ARG A 212 19.07 3.51 -11.61
N LEU A 213 18.29 2.60 -11.00
CA LEU A 213 17.35 2.93 -9.93
C LEU A 213 18.07 3.45 -8.67
N ALA A 214 19.20 2.83 -8.30
CA ALA A 214 20.04 3.32 -7.21
C ALA A 214 20.59 4.74 -7.50
N TYR A 215 21.05 4.97 -8.73
CA TYR A 215 21.50 6.28 -9.18
C TYR A 215 20.38 7.32 -9.11
N PHE A 216 19.16 7.00 -9.53
CA PHE A 216 18.01 7.92 -9.45
C PHE A 216 17.68 8.28 -8.00
N THR A 217 17.71 7.30 -7.10
CA THR A 217 17.50 7.57 -5.66
C THR A 217 18.59 8.47 -5.09
N GLN A 218 19.86 8.20 -5.41
CA GLN A 218 20.99 9.01 -4.93
C GLN A 218 20.89 10.45 -5.41
N ASN A 219 20.57 10.67 -6.68
CA ASN A 219 20.56 12.01 -7.27
C ASN A 219 19.26 12.80 -7.08
N ARG A 220 18.22 12.16 -6.52
CA ARG A 220 16.98 12.85 -6.16
C ARG A 220 17.18 13.81 -5.00
N PHE A 221 18.13 13.53 -4.13
CA PHE A 221 18.41 14.32 -2.93
C PHE A 221 19.87 14.80 -2.92
N ASP A 222 20.06 15.96 -2.34
CA ASP A 222 21.40 16.54 -2.19
C ASP A 222 22.25 15.69 -1.22
N SER A 223 23.42 15.23 -1.68
CA SER A 223 24.36 14.44 -0.88
C SER A 223 25.14 15.26 0.14
N ARG A 224 25.17 16.60 0.01
CA ARG A 224 25.94 17.48 0.89
C ARG A 224 25.47 17.38 2.35
N ARG A 225 26.41 17.57 3.26
CA ARG A 225 26.16 17.58 4.71
C ARG A 225 25.68 18.95 5.18
N GLY A 226 24.91 18.98 6.27
CA GLY A 226 24.50 20.21 6.93
C GLY A 226 23.03 20.59 6.76
N TYR A 227 22.20 19.70 6.23
CA TYR A 227 20.76 19.90 6.24
C TYR A 227 20.20 19.81 7.67
N TYR A 228 19.36 20.78 8.02
CA TYR A 228 18.64 20.82 9.29
C TYR A 228 17.37 19.98 9.23
N GLY A 229 16.94 19.49 10.38
CA GLY A 229 15.60 18.96 10.54
C GLY A 229 14.56 20.07 10.31
N THR A 230 13.38 19.71 9.78
CA THR A 230 12.32 20.68 9.51
C THR A 230 11.00 20.26 10.12
N ILE A 231 10.31 21.23 10.70
CA ILE A 231 8.91 21.07 11.13
C ILE A 231 8.09 22.09 10.34
N GLY A 232 7.11 21.60 9.58
CA GLY A 232 6.20 22.44 8.82
C GLY A 232 5.31 23.32 9.69
N ALA A 233 4.56 24.22 9.07
CA ALA A 233 3.69 25.14 9.79
C ALA A 233 2.50 24.43 10.45
N ASN A 234 1.94 25.04 11.51
CA ASN A 234 0.76 24.56 12.23
C ASN A 234 0.89 23.16 12.83
N CYS A 235 2.09 22.71 13.13
CA CYS A 235 2.35 21.42 13.76
C CYS A 235 2.19 21.49 15.28
N VAL A 236 1.73 20.37 15.86
CA VAL A 236 1.68 20.19 17.30
C VAL A 236 2.51 18.98 17.71
N ILE A 237 3.59 19.19 18.46
CA ILE A 237 4.49 18.15 18.96
C ILE A 237 4.54 18.25 20.47
N LYS A 238 4.05 17.22 21.17
CA LYS A 238 4.02 17.25 22.64
C LYS A 238 4.36 15.93 23.31
N ASN A 239 4.98 16.01 24.48
CA ASN A 239 5.28 14.85 25.33
C ASN A 239 6.07 13.76 24.62
N THR A 240 7.01 14.11 23.74
CA THR A 240 7.77 13.17 22.93
C THR A 240 9.21 13.08 23.45
N ALA A 241 9.75 11.85 23.59
CA ALA A 241 11.06 11.70 24.17
C ALA A 241 12.18 12.07 23.19
N ILE A 242 12.30 11.36 22.08
CA ILE A 242 13.42 11.53 21.13
C ILE A 242 12.91 11.82 19.71
N ILE A 243 13.37 12.93 19.14
CA ILE A 243 13.19 13.29 17.73
C ILE A 243 14.57 13.58 17.14
N LYS A 244 15.07 12.69 16.27
CA LYS A 244 16.42 12.82 15.71
C LYS A 244 16.43 12.64 14.20
N ASP A 245 17.00 13.60 13.46
CA ASP A 245 17.07 13.57 12.01
C ASP A 245 15.68 13.40 11.34
N VAL A 246 14.72 14.23 11.72
CA VAL A 246 13.32 14.13 11.29
C VAL A 246 12.90 15.33 10.47
N LYS A 247 12.18 15.06 9.37
CA LYS A 247 11.48 16.05 8.56
C LYS A 247 9.98 15.83 8.70
N VAL A 248 9.24 16.88 9.04
CA VAL A 248 7.79 16.84 9.25
C VAL A 248 7.11 17.88 8.36
N GLY A 249 6.06 17.45 7.64
CA GLY A 249 5.20 18.32 6.84
C GLY A 249 4.24 19.15 7.71
N ASP A 250 3.45 20.01 7.06
CA ASP A 250 2.52 20.93 7.73
C ASP A 250 1.37 20.20 8.45
N CYS A 251 0.80 20.84 9.48
CA CYS A 251 -0.39 20.37 10.20
C CYS A 251 -0.25 18.95 10.80
N CYS A 252 0.95 18.50 11.09
CA CYS A 252 1.20 17.20 11.69
C CYS A 252 0.94 17.24 13.21
N TYR A 253 0.35 16.16 13.74
CA TYR A 253 0.16 15.99 15.16
C TYR A 253 1.00 14.84 15.73
N ILE A 254 1.94 15.14 16.63
CA ILE A 254 2.80 14.16 17.30
C ILE A 254 2.59 14.27 18.80
N LYS A 255 2.17 13.16 19.43
CA LYS A 255 1.89 13.13 20.86
C LYS A 255 2.44 11.87 21.52
N GLY A 256 3.33 12.03 22.50
CA GLY A 256 3.78 10.94 23.35
C GLY A 256 4.60 9.86 22.64
N ALA A 257 5.21 10.14 21.50
CA ALA A 257 6.09 9.21 20.82
C ALA A 257 7.36 8.96 21.65
N SER A 258 7.81 7.69 21.71
CA SER A 258 9.03 7.33 22.44
C SER A 258 10.29 7.66 21.63
N LYS A 259 10.29 7.40 20.31
CA LYS A 259 11.45 7.66 19.46
C LYS A 259 11.07 7.81 17.99
N LEU A 260 11.47 8.91 17.41
CA LEU A 260 11.40 9.20 15.99
C LEU A 260 12.83 9.46 15.49
N LYS A 261 13.39 8.58 14.64
CA LYS A 261 14.77 8.71 14.20
C LYS A 261 14.92 8.46 12.71
N ASN A 262 15.52 9.44 12.03
CA ASN A 262 15.86 9.37 10.61
C ASN A 262 14.63 9.02 9.75
N ILE A 263 13.61 9.88 9.78
CA ILE A 263 12.33 9.69 9.08
C ILE A 263 11.84 10.97 8.42
N THR A 264 11.07 10.79 7.35
CA THR A 264 10.19 11.82 6.79
C THR A 264 8.75 11.50 7.15
N ILE A 265 8.01 12.49 7.64
CA ILE A 265 6.57 12.42 7.91
C ILE A 265 5.89 13.42 6.99
N ASN A 266 5.29 12.93 5.92
CA ASN A 266 4.50 13.76 5.02
C ASN A 266 3.15 14.08 5.67
N SER A 267 2.79 15.35 5.63
CA SER A 267 1.55 15.87 6.21
C SER A 267 1.17 17.18 5.54
N SER A 268 -0.11 17.47 5.48
CA SER A 268 -0.63 18.74 4.98
C SER A 268 -1.98 19.05 5.63
N ALA A 269 -2.51 20.25 5.44
CA ALA A 269 -3.83 20.62 5.96
C ALA A 269 -4.97 19.73 5.43
N GLU A 270 -4.84 19.23 4.20
CA GLU A 270 -5.84 18.37 3.58
C GLU A 270 -5.72 16.90 3.97
N GLU A 271 -4.50 16.45 4.25
CA GLU A 271 -4.16 15.07 4.60
C GLU A 271 -3.18 15.08 5.78
N PRO A 272 -3.64 15.45 6.99
CA PRO A 272 -2.78 15.54 8.16
C PRO A 272 -2.38 14.15 8.67
N SER A 273 -1.11 13.97 8.97
CA SER A 273 -0.58 12.74 9.59
C SER A 273 -0.52 12.89 11.10
N GLN A 274 -0.70 11.76 11.81
CA GLN A 274 -0.73 11.73 13.26
C GLN A 274 0.13 10.59 13.83
N ILE A 275 0.97 10.91 14.81
CA ILE A 275 1.81 9.94 15.53
C ILE A 275 1.44 9.99 17.01
N GLY A 276 1.06 8.86 17.57
CA GLY A 276 0.56 8.76 18.95
C GLY A 276 1.55 8.17 19.95
N GLU A 277 1.01 7.79 21.08
CA GLU A 277 1.74 7.43 22.29
C GLU A 277 2.54 6.13 22.15
N GLY A 278 3.75 6.12 22.71
CA GLY A 278 4.63 4.97 22.80
C GLY A 278 5.25 4.50 21.49
N VAL A 279 5.01 5.23 20.41
CA VAL A 279 5.45 4.85 19.05
C VAL A 279 6.96 4.96 18.89
N VAL A 280 7.58 3.98 18.22
CA VAL A 280 9.00 3.94 17.86
C VAL A 280 9.13 3.79 16.35
N LEU A 281 9.70 4.81 15.68
CA LEU A 281 9.90 4.82 14.23
C LEU A 281 11.37 5.10 13.91
N VAL A 282 11.99 4.24 13.10
CA VAL A 282 13.41 4.36 12.75
C VAL A 282 13.64 4.04 11.28
N ASN A 283 14.34 4.92 10.56
CA ASN A 283 14.71 4.75 9.16
C ASN A 283 13.52 4.51 8.24
N GLY A 284 12.67 5.50 8.03
CA GLY A 284 11.46 5.30 7.22
C GLY A 284 10.87 6.56 6.61
N ILE A 285 9.91 6.32 5.72
CA ILE A 285 9.12 7.35 5.04
C ILE A 285 7.64 7.11 5.34
N ILE A 286 6.93 8.15 5.72
CA ILE A 286 5.50 8.12 6.00
C ILE A 286 4.79 9.02 5.00
N GLY A 287 3.81 8.48 4.30
CA GLY A 287 2.94 9.19 3.36
C GLY A 287 1.98 10.16 4.06
N TYR A 288 1.19 10.87 3.25
CA TYR A 288 0.18 11.80 3.73
C TYR A 288 -1.02 11.10 4.36
N GLY A 289 -1.63 11.73 5.38
CA GLY A 289 -2.85 11.22 6.01
C GLY A 289 -2.67 9.93 6.80
N CYS A 290 -1.45 9.60 7.22
CA CYS A 290 -1.14 8.39 7.96
C CYS A 290 -1.40 8.54 9.47
N HIS A 291 -1.90 7.46 10.09
CA HIS A 291 -2.15 7.42 11.52
C HIS A 291 -1.41 6.26 12.19
N ILE A 292 -0.53 6.57 13.14
CA ILE A 292 0.30 5.59 13.84
C ILE A 292 0.12 5.77 15.34
N PHE A 293 -0.53 4.81 16.02
CA PHE A 293 -0.93 4.96 17.40
C PHE A 293 -0.61 3.75 18.29
N TYR A 294 -0.48 4.00 19.59
CA TYR A 294 -0.46 3.01 20.67
C TYR A 294 0.65 1.98 20.53
N SER A 295 1.88 2.43 20.83
CA SER A 295 3.09 1.60 20.97
C SER A 295 3.46 0.78 19.71
N CYS A 296 3.15 1.28 18.52
CA CYS A 296 3.61 0.68 17.27
C CYS A 296 5.12 0.84 17.10
N ILE A 297 5.74 -0.14 16.46
CA ILE A 297 7.17 -0.14 16.12
C ILE A 297 7.32 -0.31 14.62
N ALA A 298 8.02 0.63 13.96
CA ALA A 298 8.39 0.47 12.56
C ALA A 298 9.87 0.79 12.34
N VAL A 299 10.57 -0.11 11.63
CA VAL A 299 12.02 0.01 11.38
C VAL A 299 12.31 -0.36 9.93
N ARG A 300 13.02 0.51 9.21
CA ARG A 300 13.30 0.35 7.77
C ARG A 300 11.99 0.08 7.01
N PHE A 301 11.18 1.12 6.87
CA PHE A 301 9.82 0.99 6.36
C PHE A 301 9.43 2.15 5.44
N VAL A 302 8.43 1.90 4.61
CA VAL A 302 7.68 2.94 3.88
C VAL A 302 6.20 2.69 4.11
N LEU A 303 5.47 3.74 4.52
CA LEU A 303 4.01 3.77 4.55
C LEU A 303 3.49 4.62 3.40
N GLY A 304 2.63 4.05 2.57
CA GLY A 304 1.86 4.76 1.57
C GLY A 304 0.79 5.69 2.19
N ASN A 305 0.20 6.54 1.36
CA ASN A 305 -0.78 7.53 1.80
C ASN A 305 -2.02 6.89 2.45
N ASN A 306 -2.61 7.56 3.44
CA ASN A 306 -3.81 7.13 4.15
C ASN A 306 -3.69 5.72 4.77
N SER A 307 -2.49 5.37 5.26
CA SER A 307 -2.22 4.06 5.87
C SER A 307 -2.09 4.16 7.40
N ASN A 308 -2.40 3.07 8.08
CA ASN A 308 -2.50 3.07 9.53
C ASN A 308 -1.72 1.93 10.18
N LEU A 309 -1.02 2.25 11.28
CA LEU A 309 -0.47 1.26 12.22
C LEU A 309 -1.08 1.50 13.60
N LYS A 310 -1.65 0.46 14.22
CA LYS A 310 -2.40 0.60 15.47
C LYS A 310 -2.10 -0.54 16.46
N TYR A 311 -2.23 -0.22 17.76
CA TYR A 311 -2.28 -1.22 18.85
C TYR A 311 -1.07 -2.17 18.87
N GLY A 312 0.14 -1.62 18.91
CA GLY A 312 1.36 -2.41 19.03
C GLY A 312 1.78 -3.16 17.76
N ALA A 313 1.26 -2.76 16.60
CA ALA A 313 1.69 -3.32 15.32
C ALA A 313 3.20 -3.13 15.10
N ARG A 314 3.85 -4.15 14.52
CA ARG A 314 5.26 -4.12 14.13
C ARG A 314 5.39 -4.21 12.63
N LEU A 315 6.12 -3.26 12.04
CA LEU A 315 6.40 -3.20 10.61
C LEU A 315 7.91 -3.06 10.39
N ILE A 316 8.56 -4.13 9.94
CA ILE A 316 10.01 -4.17 9.84
C ILE A 316 10.41 -4.59 8.43
N HIS A 317 11.40 -3.90 7.83
CA HIS A 317 11.85 -4.15 6.45
C HIS A 317 10.70 -4.32 5.47
N SER A 318 9.68 -3.44 5.51
CA SER A 318 8.45 -3.62 4.75
C SER A 318 7.98 -2.34 4.08
N PHE A 319 7.38 -2.51 2.90
CA PHE A 319 6.61 -1.47 2.22
C PHE A 319 5.12 -1.77 2.42
N LEU A 320 4.38 -0.83 3.00
CA LEU A 320 2.92 -0.89 3.15
C LEU A 320 2.26 0.12 2.21
N GLY A 321 1.52 -0.39 1.22
CA GLY A 321 0.84 0.44 0.22
C GLY A 321 -0.30 1.28 0.78
N ASP A 322 -0.77 2.21 -0.03
CA ASP A 322 -1.82 3.18 0.30
C ASP A 322 -3.12 2.54 0.82
N ASN A 323 -3.88 3.26 1.62
CA ASN A 323 -5.19 2.81 2.14
C ASN A 323 -5.13 1.50 2.93
N SER A 324 -4.03 1.22 3.60
CA SER A 324 -3.79 -0.05 4.30
C SER A 324 -3.82 0.12 5.82
N THR A 325 -4.20 -0.95 6.53
CA THR A 325 -4.23 -0.94 8.00
C THR A 325 -3.61 -2.21 8.56
N ILE A 326 -2.64 -2.04 9.47
CA ILE A 326 -2.07 -3.12 10.29
C ILE A 326 -2.34 -2.81 11.76
N SER A 327 -2.87 -3.78 12.50
CA SER A 327 -3.15 -3.64 13.94
C SER A 327 -2.81 -4.92 14.69
N CYS A 328 -2.14 -4.82 15.83
CA CYS A 328 -1.83 -5.95 16.72
C CYS A 328 -1.03 -7.09 16.08
N CYS A 329 -0.30 -6.85 15.01
CA CYS A 329 0.33 -7.86 14.17
C CYS A 329 1.81 -7.60 13.99
N GLU A 330 2.54 -8.62 13.56
CA GLU A 330 3.93 -8.53 13.13
C GLU A 330 4.07 -8.78 11.63
N VAL A 331 4.74 -7.85 10.94
CA VAL A 331 4.89 -7.82 9.48
C VAL A 331 6.36 -7.57 9.15
N LEU A 332 7.03 -8.57 8.55
CA LEU A 332 8.48 -8.58 8.31
C LEU A 332 8.80 -8.85 6.84
N ASN A 333 9.70 -8.08 6.25
CA ASN A 333 10.22 -8.31 4.89
C ASN A 333 9.14 -8.42 3.81
N ASN A 334 8.13 -7.54 3.84
CA ASN A 334 7.01 -7.64 2.92
C ASN A 334 6.94 -6.47 1.94
N LEU A 335 6.41 -6.78 0.76
CA LEU A 335 5.91 -5.82 -0.20
C LEU A 335 4.40 -5.95 -0.28
N ILE A 336 3.69 -4.99 0.30
CA ILE A 336 2.24 -5.00 0.40
C ILE A 336 1.66 -3.87 -0.45
N PHE A 337 0.87 -4.23 -1.46
CA PHE A 337 0.19 -3.28 -2.34
C PHE A 337 -1.04 -2.67 -1.65
N PRO A 338 -1.60 -1.58 -2.19
CA PRO A 338 -2.69 -0.83 -1.58
C PRO A 338 -3.92 -1.64 -1.16
N ALA A 339 -4.65 -1.09 -0.18
CA ALA A 339 -5.90 -1.64 0.33
C ALA A 339 -5.72 -2.98 1.06
N HIS A 340 -4.68 -3.10 1.87
CA HIS A 340 -4.44 -4.25 2.74
C HIS A 340 -5.07 -4.04 4.12
N GLU A 341 -5.68 -5.09 4.66
CA GLU A 341 -6.19 -5.13 6.02
C GLU A 341 -5.60 -6.33 6.78
N GLN A 342 -4.89 -6.05 7.86
CA GLN A 342 -4.40 -7.03 8.80
C GLN A 342 -4.64 -6.50 10.21
N HIS A 343 -5.77 -6.87 10.79
CA HIS A 343 -6.19 -6.41 12.10
C HIS A 343 -6.68 -7.62 12.92
N HIS A 344 -6.62 -7.52 14.20
CA HIS A 344 -6.76 -8.58 15.18
C HIS A 344 -5.44 -9.29 15.53
N ASN A 345 -5.37 -9.74 16.76
CA ASN A 345 -4.17 -10.26 17.39
C ASN A 345 -3.68 -11.58 16.78
N ASN A 346 -2.41 -11.90 17.04
CA ASN A 346 -1.74 -13.16 16.67
C ASN A 346 -1.65 -13.45 15.16
N SER A 347 -1.83 -12.49 14.28
CA SER A 347 -1.46 -12.69 12.89
C SER A 347 0.00 -12.32 12.66
N PHE A 348 0.64 -13.07 11.75
CA PHE A 348 2.04 -12.94 11.40
C PHE A 348 2.21 -13.05 9.89
N LEU A 349 2.98 -12.15 9.30
CA LEU A 349 3.25 -12.15 7.87
C LEU A 349 4.73 -11.87 7.61
N VAL A 350 5.41 -12.79 6.93
CA VAL A 350 6.82 -12.63 6.59
C VAL A 350 7.12 -13.02 5.15
N ALA A 351 8.08 -12.33 4.53
CA ALA A 351 8.65 -12.65 3.23
C ALA A 351 7.60 -12.83 2.12
N ALA A 352 6.68 -11.88 2.00
CA ALA A 352 5.58 -11.96 1.05
C ALA A 352 5.48 -10.77 0.12
N VAL A 353 4.93 -11.01 -1.08
CA VAL A 353 4.31 -9.97 -1.91
C VAL A 353 2.81 -10.20 -1.95
N LEU A 354 2.05 -9.20 -1.47
CA LEU A 354 0.59 -9.18 -1.50
C LEU A 354 0.13 -8.12 -2.50
N MET A 355 -0.61 -8.55 -3.52
CA MET A 355 -0.92 -7.70 -4.68
C MET A 355 -2.18 -6.82 -4.50
N GLY A 356 -2.51 -6.47 -3.26
CA GLY A 356 -3.56 -5.49 -2.92
C GLY A 356 -4.93 -6.09 -2.64
N GLN A 357 -5.80 -5.30 -2.03
CA GLN A 357 -7.16 -5.69 -1.59
C GLN A 357 -7.18 -6.95 -0.72
N THR A 358 -6.08 -7.20 -0.02
CA THR A 358 -5.85 -8.42 0.76
C THR A 358 -6.32 -8.25 2.20
N ASN A 359 -6.70 -9.36 2.84
CA ASN A 359 -7.16 -9.35 4.21
C ASN A 359 -6.59 -10.55 4.96
N ILE A 360 -5.73 -10.31 5.93
CA ILE A 360 -5.15 -11.35 6.80
C ILE A 360 -5.95 -11.41 8.09
N ALA A 361 -6.59 -12.55 8.35
CA ALA A 361 -7.46 -12.72 9.53
C ALA A 361 -6.67 -12.98 10.81
N ALA A 362 -7.36 -12.90 11.97
CA ALA A 362 -6.77 -13.16 13.27
C ALA A 362 -6.11 -14.54 13.36
N GLY A 363 -4.93 -14.60 13.95
CA GLY A 363 -4.18 -15.84 14.15
C GLY A 363 -3.63 -16.48 12.86
N ALA A 364 -3.78 -15.85 11.71
CA ALA A 364 -3.19 -16.36 10.47
C ALA A 364 -1.68 -16.19 10.50
N THR A 365 -0.95 -17.29 10.34
CA THR A 365 0.52 -17.33 10.28
C THR A 365 0.94 -17.60 8.84
N MET A 366 1.50 -16.57 8.20
CA MET A 366 1.90 -16.60 6.81
C MET A 366 3.43 -16.66 6.73
N GLY A 367 3.97 -17.84 6.53
CA GLY A 367 5.40 -18.09 6.51
C GLY A 367 5.98 -18.45 7.89
N SER A 368 7.28 -18.16 8.10
CA SER A 368 8.01 -18.44 9.33
C SER A 368 8.15 -19.93 9.69
N ASN A 369 8.55 -20.71 8.73
CA ASN A 369 8.90 -22.12 8.94
C ASN A 369 10.23 -22.49 8.29
N HIS A 370 11.18 -21.57 8.38
CA HIS A 370 12.57 -21.83 7.98
C HIS A 370 13.20 -22.95 8.80
N ASN A 371 14.27 -23.50 8.30
CA ASN A 371 15.02 -24.55 8.95
C ASN A 371 16.50 -24.20 8.99
N SER A 372 17.31 -25.03 9.65
CA SER A 372 18.75 -24.80 9.80
C SER A 372 19.55 -24.73 8.48
N ARG A 373 18.94 -25.05 7.33
CA ARG A 373 19.62 -25.06 6.02
C ARG A 373 19.36 -23.81 5.20
N THR A 374 18.22 -23.15 5.39
CA THR A 374 17.81 -22.01 4.55
C THR A 374 16.84 -21.11 5.30
N ASN A 375 16.88 -19.83 4.96
CA ASN A 375 15.88 -18.85 5.37
C ASN A 375 14.52 -19.15 4.71
N ASP A 376 13.50 -18.49 5.20
CA ASP A 376 12.19 -18.52 4.59
C ASP A 376 12.25 -17.95 3.16
N ASN A 377 11.50 -18.61 2.25
CA ASN A 377 11.35 -18.19 0.87
C ASN A 377 10.07 -17.33 0.72
N GLU A 378 9.56 -17.14 -0.48
CA GLU A 378 8.54 -16.14 -0.79
C GLU A 378 7.12 -16.70 -0.79
N ILE A 379 6.16 -15.89 -0.32
CA ILE A 379 4.74 -16.05 -0.61
C ILE A 379 4.35 -14.99 -1.64
N GLN A 380 3.70 -15.40 -2.73
CA GLN A 380 3.16 -14.52 -3.75
C GLN A 380 1.64 -14.69 -3.81
N ALA A 381 0.90 -13.66 -3.44
CA ALA A 381 -0.55 -13.71 -3.40
C ALA A 381 -1.18 -12.63 -4.29
N GLY A 382 -2.04 -13.06 -5.19
CA GLY A 382 -2.82 -12.19 -6.07
C GLY A 382 -3.76 -11.25 -5.32
N ARG A 383 -4.41 -10.34 -6.04
CA ARG A 383 -5.37 -9.38 -5.46
C ARG A 383 -6.48 -10.10 -4.70
N GLY A 384 -6.94 -9.52 -3.59
CA GLY A 384 -8.06 -10.06 -2.83
C GLY A 384 -7.77 -11.36 -2.07
N PHE A 385 -6.51 -11.76 -1.90
CA PHE A 385 -6.12 -12.93 -1.12
C PHE A 385 -6.60 -12.80 0.34
N TRP A 386 -7.20 -13.87 0.86
CA TRP A 386 -7.77 -13.87 2.20
C TRP A 386 -7.55 -15.22 2.92
N PRO A 387 -6.49 -15.38 3.71
CA PRO A 387 -6.39 -16.49 4.65
C PRO A 387 -7.38 -16.30 5.80
N GLY A 388 -8.15 -17.36 6.07
CA GLY A 388 -9.12 -17.37 7.16
C GLY A 388 -8.46 -17.36 8.55
N LEU A 389 -9.29 -17.28 9.59
CA LEU A 389 -8.87 -17.30 10.99
C LEU A 389 -7.94 -18.48 11.29
N CYS A 390 -6.84 -18.23 11.99
CA CYS A 390 -5.89 -19.28 12.42
C CYS A 390 -5.43 -20.20 11.29
N SER A 391 -5.28 -19.68 10.07
CA SER A 391 -4.66 -20.43 8.98
C SER A 391 -3.13 -20.39 9.14
N SER A 392 -2.48 -21.54 8.95
CA SER A 392 -1.03 -21.63 8.90
C SER A 392 -0.58 -22.02 7.50
N VAL A 393 0.26 -21.20 6.88
CA VAL A 393 0.71 -21.37 5.48
C VAL A 393 2.20 -21.37 5.41
N LYS A 394 2.75 -22.40 4.77
CA LYS A 394 4.17 -22.56 4.53
C LYS A 394 4.68 -21.62 3.44
N HIS A 395 5.99 -21.29 3.46
CA HIS A 395 6.65 -20.56 2.38
C HIS A 395 6.75 -21.33 1.07
N SER A 396 7.14 -20.61 0.02
CA SER A 396 7.14 -21.07 -1.37
C SER A 396 5.72 -21.34 -1.88
N CYS A 397 4.77 -20.45 -1.53
CA CYS A 397 3.40 -20.53 -1.97
C CYS A 397 3.06 -19.45 -3.00
N LYS A 398 2.18 -19.82 -3.95
CA LYS A 398 1.62 -18.90 -4.93
C LYS A 398 0.11 -19.05 -5.02
N PHE A 399 -0.61 -17.93 -4.94
CA PHE A 399 -2.07 -17.90 -4.96
C PHE A 399 -2.58 -16.96 -6.05
N ALA A 400 -3.54 -17.44 -6.84
CA ALA A 400 -4.27 -16.62 -7.80
C ALA A 400 -5.15 -15.57 -7.09
N SER A 401 -5.64 -14.61 -7.85
CA SER A 401 -6.49 -13.53 -7.36
C SER A 401 -7.75 -14.05 -6.64
N PHE A 402 -8.12 -13.41 -5.54
CA PHE A 402 -9.29 -13.74 -4.73
C PHE A 402 -9.31 -15.17 -4.21
N THR A 403 -8.15 -15.74 -3.89
CA THR A 403 -8.07 -17.03 -3.19
C THR A 403 -8.40 -16.83 -1.71
N LEU A 404 -9.38 -17.61 -1.22
CA LEU A 404 -9.76 -17.72 0.19
C LEU A 404 -9.23 -19.03 0.76
N LEU A 405 -8.52 -18.99 1.88
CA LEU A 405 -8.15 -20.19 2.62
C LEU A 405 -9.12 -20.39 3.81
N SER A 406 -9.68 -21.57 3.96
CA SER A 406 -10.43 -21.90 5.17
C SER A 406 -9.48 -22.05 6.36
N LYS A 407 -10.04 -21.94 7.58
CA LYS A 407 -9.30 -22.19 8.82
C LYS A 407 -8.70 -23.60 8.80
N ALA A 408 -7.38 -23.67 8.64
CA ALA A 408 -6.65 -24.94 8.64
C ALA A 408 -5.13 -24.70 8.72
N ASP A 409 -4.40 -25.77 8.98
CA ASP A 409 -2.97 -25.85 8.75
C ASP A 409 -2.70 -26.40 7.34
N TYR A 410 -1.83 -25.72 6.59
CA TYR A 410 -1.40 -26.07 5.24
C TYR A 410 0.12 -26.39 5.28
N PRO A 411 0.49 -27.64 5.59
CA PRO A 411 1.86 -28.00 5.91
C PRO A 411 2.79 -28.12 4.69
N ALA A 412 2.25 -28.07 3.49
CA ALA A 412 2.99 -28.18 2.24
C ALA A 412 2.95 -26.88 1.43
N GLU A 413 3.94 -26.72 0.55
CA GLU A 413 3.97 -25.62 -0.41
C GLU A 413 2.79 -25.72 -1.38
N LEU A 414 2.10 -24.58 -1.60
CA LEU A 414 0.90 -24.51 -2.42
C LEU A 414 1.12 -23.66 -3.67
N ASN A 415 0.58 -24.12 -4.79
CA ASN A 415 0.43 -23.35 -6.02
C ASN A 415 -1.04 -23.42 -6.48
N ILE A 416 -1.81 -22.41 -6.14
CA ILE A 416 -3.26 -22.37 -6.43
C ILE A 416 -3.51 -21.45 -7.65
N PRO A 417 -3.65 -22.01 -8.88
CA PRO A 417 -3.82 -21.22 -10.10
C PRO A 417 -5.29 -20.88 -10.39
N LEU A 418 -6.21 -21.26 -9.51
CA LEU A 418 -7.64 -21.08 -9.69
C LEU A 418 -8.11 -19.82 -8.94
N PRO A 419 -8.48 -18.72 -9.63
CA PRO A 419 -8.91 -17.49 -8.99
C PRO A 419 -10.32 -17.63 -8.39
N PHE A 420 -10.66 -16.72 -7.48
CA PHE A 420 -11.96 -16.69 -6.77
C PHE A 420 -12.29 -17.99 -6.04
N ALA A 421 -11.29 -18.76 -5.66
CA ALA A 421 -11.42 -20.09 -5.11
C ALA A 421 -11.47 -20.10 -3.58
N LEU A 422 -12.08 -21.15 -3.02
CA LEU A 422 -11.90 -21.57 -1.64
C LEU A 422 -10.98 -22.79 -1.61
N VAL A 423 -9.96 -22.73 -0.76
CA VAL A 423 -9.05 -23.83 -0.48
C VAL A 423 -9.34 -24.34 0.94
N SER A 424 -9.51 -25.64 1.09
CA SER A 424 -9.81 -26.29 2.36
C SER A 424 -8.93 -27.51 2.58
N ASN A 425 -8.45 -27.68 3.80
CA ASN A 425 -7.74 -28.90 4.19
C ASN A 425 -8.74 -29.89 4.79
N ASN A 426 -9.08 -30.93 4.03
CA ASN A 426 -9.93 -32.01 4.51
C ASN A 426 -9.08 -33.06 5.23
N VAL A 427 -8.99 -32.94 6.56
CA VAL A 427 -8.18 -33.82 7.41
C VAL A 427 -8.74 -35.25 7.40
N SER A 428 -10.07 -35.40 7.32
CA SER A 428 -10.73 -36.72 7.41
C SER A 428 -10.41 -37.61 6.21
N SER A 429 -10.36 -37.04 4.99
CA SER A 429 -9.99 -37.76 3.77
C SER A 429 -8.50 -37.64 3.44
N ASN A 430 -7.74 -36.85 4.20
CA ASN A 430 -6.35 -36.47 3.89
C ASN A 430 -6.20 -35.89 2.47
N GLU A 431 -7.09 -34.96 2.11
CA GLU A 431 -7.11 -34.31 0.80
C GLU A 431 -7.04 -32.80 0.95
N LEU A 432 -6.41 -32.14 -0.03
CA LEU A 432 -6.60 -30.70 -0.25
C LEU A 432 -7.82 -30.54 -1.16
N GLU A 433 -8.83 -29.84 -0.72
CA GLU A 433 -10.00 -29.52 -1.53
C GLU A 433 -9.92 -28.09 -2.06
N VAL A 434 -10.15 -27.91 -3.35
CA VAL A 434 -10.21 -26.60 -3.99
C VAL A 434 -11.54 -26.44 -4.72
N MET A 435 -12.30 -25.41 -4.35
CA MET A 435 -13.55 -25.04 -5.00
C MET A 435 -13.33 -23.78 -5.84
N PRO A 436 -13.17 -23.89 -7.18
CA PRO A 436 -13.02 -22.74 -8.04
C PRO A 436 -14.27 -21.87 -8.05
N ALA A 437 -14.14 -20.58 -8.34
CA ALA A 437 -15.26 -19.63 -8.40
C ALA A 437 -16.16 -19.60 -7.14
N PHE A 438 -15.62 -19.97 -5.98
CA PHE A 438 -16.38 -20.00 -4.71
C PHE A 438 -17.04 -18.67 -4.38
N TRP A 439 -16.31 -17.55 -4.55
CA TRP A 439 -16.85 -16.23 -4.26
C TRP A 439 -18.09 -15.91 -5.08
N TRP A 440 -18.07 -16.26 -6.36
CA TRP A 440 -19.21 -16.08 -7.26
C TRP A 440 -20.39 -16.94 -6.88
N MET A 441 -20.16 -18.20 -6.56
CA MET A 441 -21.23 -19.17 -6.30
C MET A 441 -21.85 -19.09 -4.90
N TYR A 442 -21.06 -18.68 -3.89
CA TYR A 442 -21.47 -18.86 -2.49
C TYR A 442 -21.19 -17.66 -1.58
N ASN A 443 -20.43 -16.66 -2.04
CA ASN A 443 -20.05 -15.51 -1.23
C ASN A 443 -20.05 -14.18 -2.01
N MET A 444 -21.08 -14.01 -2.84
CA MET A 444 -21.21 -12.85 -3.75
C MET A 444 -21.29 -11.53 -3.00
N TYR A 445 -21.96 -11.47 -1.85
CA TYR A 445 -22.02 -10.25 -1.03
C TYR A 445 -20.61 -9.75 -0.67
N ALA A 446 -19.74 -10.64 -0.23
CA ALA A 446 -18.39 -10.26 0.14
C ALA A 446 -17.55 -9.85 -1.08
N LEU A 447 -17.69 -10.55 -2.22
CA LEU A 447 -16.99 -10.24 -3.46
C LEU A 447 -17.39 -8.85 -4.00
N ALA A 448 -18.68 -8.61 -4.18
CA ALA A 448 -19.18 -7.34 -4.70
C ALA A 448 -18.87 -6.17 -3.76
N ARG A 449 -18.98 -6.39 -2.44
CA ARG A 449 -18.68 -5.38 -1.43
C ARG A 449 -17.18 -5.07 -1.33
N ASN A 450 -16.29 -5.95 -1.75
CA ASN A 450 -14.83 -5.73 -1.66
C ASN A 450 -14.41 -4.48 -2.45
N ALA A 451 -14.70 -4.41 -3.75
CA ALA A 451 -14.38 -3.26 -4.59
C ALA A 451 -15.05 -1.98 -4.07
N TRP A 452 -16.35 -2.03 -3.79
CA TRP A 452 -17.13 -0.90 -3.25
C TRP A 452 -16.52 -0.34 -1.96
N LYS A 453 -16.17 -1.23 -1.02
CA LYS A 453 -15.57 -0.85 0.27
C LYS A 453 -14.28 -0.06 0.08
N TYR A 454 -13.39 -0.57 -0.76
CA TYR A 454 -12.08 0.06 -0.94
C TYR A 454 -12.15 1.35 -1.75
N GLN A 455 -12.99 1.43 -2.78
CA GLN A 455 -13.24 2.69 -3.49
C GLN A 455 -13.79 3.77 -2.56
N LYS A 456 -14.79 3.42 -1.73
CA LYS A 456 -15.40 4.37 -0.79
C LYS A 456 -14.44 4.83 0.32
N ARG A 457 -13.48 3.98 0.69
CA ARG A 457 -12.45 4.30 1.69
C ARG A 457 -11.23 5.01 1.13
N ASP A 458 -11.11 5.12 -0.19
CA ASP A 458 -10.02 5.86 -0.82
C ASP A 458 -10.29 7.37 -0.75
N VAL A 459 -9.88 7.96 0.37
CA VAL A 459 -10.01 9.40 0.64
C VAL A 459 -8.75 10.19 0.28
N ARG A 460 -7.73 9.54 -0.29
CA ARG A 460 -6.48 10.19 -0.70
C ARG A 460 -6.77 11.37 -1.63
N LYS A 461 -6.16 12.51 -1.36
CA LYS A 461 -6.13 13.67 -2.27
C LYS A 461 -5.01 13.52 -3.30
N ARG A 462 -3.86 13.00 -2.86
CA ARG A 462 -2.68 12.73 -3.69
C ARG A 462 -2.71 11.27 -4.13
N LYS A 463 -3.17 11.01 -5.37
CA LYS A 463 -3.31 9.66 -5.94
C LYS A 463 -2.13 9.30 -6.85
N TYR A 464 -0.91 9.42 -6.33
CA TYR A 464 0.30 9.06 -7.09
C TYR A 464 0.34 7.58 -7.46
N GLN A 465 -0.09 6.69 -6.58
CA GLN A 465 -0.29 5.29 -6.90
C GLN A 465 -1.70 5.07 -7.45
N HIS A 466 -1.78 4.72 -8.72
CA HIS A 466 -3.03 4.28 -9.35
C HIS A 466 -3.43 2.90 -8.85
N ILE A 467 -4.73 2.66 -8.67
CA ILE A 467 -5.25 1.40 -8.10
C ILE A 467 -6.45 0.92 -8.92
N GLU A 468 -6.37 -0.32 -9.41
CA GLU A 468 -7.53 -1.03 -9.94
C GLU A 468 -8.29 -1.71 -8.78
N PHE A 469 -9.50 -1.22 -8.52
CA PHE A 469 -10.35 -1.74 -7.44
C PHE A 469 -11.30 -2.84 -7.91
N ASP A 470 -11.57 -2.94 -9.22
CA ASP A 470 -12.51 -3.92 -9.75
C ASP A 470 -11.92 -5.35 -9.63
N ALA A 471 -12.71 -6.25 -9.06
CA ALA A 471 -12.34 -7.66 -9.00
C ALA A 471 -12.25 -8.29 -10.40
N TYR A 472 -13.06 -7.80 -11.34
CA TYR A 472 -13.09 -8.23 -12.74
C TYR A 472 -12.24 -7.28 -13.58
N ALA A 473 -10.96 -7.59 -13.68
CA ALA A 473 -9.97 -6.79 -14.40
C ALA A 473 -9.08 -7.71 -15.25
N PRO A 474 -8.28 -7.17 -16.17
CA PRO A 474 -7.53 -8.00 -17.13
C PRO A 474 -6.69 -9.10 -16.48
N ASP A 475 -6.01 -8.84 -15.36
CA ASP A 475 -5.20 -9.81 -14.63
C ASP A 475 -6.03 -11.01 -14.13
N SER A 476 -7.09 -10.76 -13.38
CA SER A 476 -7.96 -11.80 -12.83
C SER A 476 -8.76 -12.53 -13.92
N MET A 477 -9.10 -11.84 -15.02
CA MET A 477 -9.83 -12.48 -16.13
C MET A 477 -8.92 -13.37 -16.98
N GLU A 478 -7.64 -13.06 -17.14
CA GLU A 478 -6.69 -14.00 -17.75
C GLU A 478 -6.47 -15.23 -16.85
N GLU A 479 -6.42 -15.07 -15.52
CA GLU A 479 -6.42 -16.21 -14.59
C GLU A 479 -7.68 -17.06 -14.74
N VAL A 480 -8.87 -16.45 -14.90
CA VAL A 480 -10.14 -17.17 -15.17
C VAL A 480 -10.07 -17.95 -16.48
N ILE A 481 -9.53 -17.36 -17.53
CA ILE A 481 -9.36 -18.04 -18.83
C ILE A 481 -8.40 -19.26 -18.70
N GLN A 482 -7.30 -19.11 -17.97
CA GLN A 482 -6.39 -20.24 -17.73
C GLN A 482 -7.04 -21.30 -16.82
N ALA A 483 -7.76 -20.90 -15.80
CA ALA A 483 -8.50 -21.81 -14.91
C ALA A 483 -9.52 -22.66 -15.71
N ARG A 484 -10.27 -22.07 -16.66
CA ARG A 484 -11.17 -22.82 -17.52
C ARG A 484 -10.45 -23.91 -18.32
N LYS A 485 -9.27 -23.60 -18.89
CA LYS A 485 -8.45 -24.59 -19.63
C LYS A 485 -7.97 -25.72 -18.71
N LEU A 486 -7.56 -25.41 -17.48
CA LEU A 486 -7.15 -26.43 -16.51
C LEU A 486 -8.33 -27.34 -16.13
N LEU A 487 -9.52 -26.77 -15.91
CA LEU A 487 -10.72 -27.55 -15.61
C LEU A 487 -11.11 -28.45 -16.79
N GLU A 488 -10.98 -28.00 -18.06
CA GLU A 488 -11.17 -28.81 -19.26
C GLU A 488 -10.20 -30.01 -19.26
N ILE A 489 -8.91 -29.78 -19.05
CA ILE A 489 -7.88 -30.83 -19.05
C ILE A 489 -8.12 -31.85 -17.90
N TRP A 490 -8.33 -31.38 -16.69
CA TRP A 490 -8.49 -32.25 -15.53
C TRP A 490 -9.78 -33.07 -15.60
N THR A 491 -10.87 -32.48 -16.10
CA THR A 491 -12.14 -33.22 -16.33
C THR A 491 -11.96 -34.31 -17.36
N ALA A 492 -11.31 -34.04 -18.49
CA ALA A 492 -11.02 -35.05 -19.52
C ALA A 492 -10.14 -36.19 -18.97
N LYS A 493 -9.09 -35.84 -18.21
CA LYS A 493 -8.23 -36.86 -17.56
C LYS A 493 -9.01 -37.74 -16.59
N ALA A 494 -9.89 -37.14 -15.76
CA ALA A 494 -10.73 -37.89 -14.83
C ALA A 494 -11.69 -38.81 -15.58
N TRP A 495 -12.31 -38.34 -16.67
CA TRP A 495 -13.20 -39.15 -17.50
C TRP A 495 -12.46 -40.31 -18.17
N LEU A 496 -11.28 -40.08 -18.78
CA LEU A 496 -10.48 -41.14 -19.38
C LEU A 496 -10.09 -42.22 -18.36
N ARG A 497 -9.68 -41.81 -17.15
CA ARG A 497 -9.41 -42.74 -16.03
C ARG A 497 -10.63 -43.55 -15.65
N SER A 498 -11.82 -42.96 -15.59
CA SER A 498 -13.07 -43.66 -15.28
C SER A 498 -13.45 -44.70 -16.33
N GLN A 499 -13.00 -44.50 -17.57
CA GLN A 499 -13.18 -45.45 -18.69
C GLN A 499 -12.03 -46.47 -18.81
N GLY A 500 -11.08 -46.48 -17.88
CA GLY A 500 -9.92 -47.36 -17.96
C GLY A 500 -8.93 -47.04 -19.10
N LYS A 501 -9.00 -45.86 -19.70
CA LYS A 501 -8.14 -45.45 -20.82
C LYS A 501 -6.84 -44.84 -20.33
N SER A 502 -5.73 -45.15 -21.04
CA SER A 502 -4.41 -44.55 -20.79
C SER A 502 -4.41 -43.07 -21.14
N LEU A 503 -3.65 -42.29 -20.37
CA LEU A 503 -3.36 -40.87 -20.65
C LEU A 503 -2.10 -40.70 -21.51
N GLU A 504 -1.35 -41.76 -21.77
CA GLU A 504 -0.10 -41.76 -22.52
C GLU A 504 -0.32 -41.30 -23.96
N GLY A 505 0.43 -40.31 -24.41
CA GLY A 505 0.35 -39.79 -25.78
C GLY A 505 -0.85 -38.84 -26.05
N VAL A 506 -1.72 -38.57 -25.07
CA VAL A 506 -2.86 -37.67 -25.27
C VAL A 506 -2.40 -36.21 -25.06
N CYS A 507 -2.47 -35.40 -26.11
CA CYS A 507 -2.06 -34.01 -26.04
C CYS A 507 -3.13 -33.11 -25.35
N ASP A 508 -2.69 -32.00 -24.77
CA ASP A 508 -3.55 -31.03 -24.06
C ASP A 508 -4.69 -30.50 -24.97
N LYS A 509 -4.46 -30.33 -26.26
CA LYS A 509 -5.50 -29.88 -27.20
C LYS A 509 -6.68 -30.86 -27.26
N SER A 510 -6.38 -32.17 -27.32
CA SER A 510 -7.40 -33.22 -27.32
C SER A 510 -8.10 -33.31 -25.98
N LEU A 511 -7.35 -33.26 -24.88
CA LEU A 511 -7.93 -33.25 -23.52
C LEU A 511 -8.90 -32.06 -23.34
N ARG A 512 -8.51 -30.88 -23.79
CA ARG A 512 -9.35 -29.68 -23.71
C ARG A 512 -10.64 -29.84 -24.54
N ALA A 513 -10.57 -30.36 -25.75
CA ALA A 513 -11.76 -30.60 -26.57
C ALA A 513 -12.75 -31.55 -25.87
N THR A 514 -12.26 -32.70 -25.40
CA THR A 514 -13.06 -33.68 -24.65
C THR A 514 -13.62 -33.07 -23.36
N GLY A 515 -12.79 -32.37 -22.55
CA GLY A 515 -13.24 -31.78 -21.28
C GLY A 515 -14.27 -30.68 -21.50
N LYS A 516 -14.12 -29.87 -22.54
CA LYS A 516 -15.09 -28.84 -22.90
C LYS A 516 -16.44 -29.44 -23.29
N GLU A 517 -16.45 -30.53 -24.05
CA GLU A 517 -17.66 -31.25 -24.38
C GLU A 517 -18.38 -31.77 -23.14
N LEU A 518 -17.65 -32.43 -22.23
CA LEU A 518 -18.18 -32.93 -20.96
C LEU A 518 -18.76 -31.79 -20.08
N LEU A 519 -18.03 -30.69 -19.95
CA LEU A 519 -18.42 -29.53 -19.12
C LEU A 519 -19.60 -28.73 -19.71
N ASN A 520 -19.88 -28.87 -20.99
CA ASN A 520 -21.09 -28.33 -21.64
C ASN A 520 -22.24 -29.34 -21.71
N GLY A 521 -21.97 -30.62 -21.44
CA GLY A 521 -22.92 -31.73 -21.45
C GLY A 521 -23.66 -31.92 -20.12
N ASP A 522 -23.88 -33.21 -19.78
CA ASP A 522 -24.65 -33.59 -18.57
C ASP A 522 -23.84 -33.36 -17.28
N LYS A 523 -24.41 -32.58 -16.39
CA LYS A 523 -23.88 -32.30 -15.06
C LYS A 523 -23.64 -33.57 -14.24
N ALA A 524 -24.55 -34.59 -14.33
CA ALA A 524 -24.44 -35.81 -13.55
C ALA A 524 -23.18 -36.60 -13.88
N VAL A 525 -22.77 -36.60 -15.16
CA VAL A 525 -21.55 -37.24 -15.61
C VAL A 525 -20.32 -36.57 -14.97
N VAL A 526 -20.24 -35.26 -15.02
CA VAL A 526 -19.11 -34.52 -14.45
C VAL A 526 -19.06 -34.63 -12.91
N ASP A 527 -20.21 -34.54 -12.24
CA ASP A 527 -20.30 -34.64 -10.78
C ASP A 527 -19.95 -36.06 -10.26
N SER A 528 -20.00 -37.10 -11.10
CA SER A 528 -19.57 -38.47 -10.74
C SER A 528 -18.03 -38.68 -10.84
N LEU A 529 -17.30 -37.76 -11.44
CA LEU A 529 -15.86 -37.90 -11.66
C LEU A 529 -15.04 -37.44 -10.45
N GLU A 530 -13.96 -38.17 -10.15
CA GLU A 530 -12.92 -37.70 -9.23
C GLU A 530 -11.95 -36.80 -10.01
N ILE A 531 -12.18 -35.48 -9.97
CA ILE A 531 -11.35 -34.52 -10.68
C ILE A 531 -10.23 -34.03 -9.77
N LEU A 532 -8.99 -34.26 -10.16
CA LEU A 532 -7.78 -33.96 -9.40
C LEU A 532 -6.99 -32.83 -10.07
N GLY A 533 -6.59 -31.84 -9.26
CA GLY A 533 -5.65 -30.79 -9.66
C GLY A 533 -4.22 -31.29 -9.64
N GLU A 534 -3.44 -30.85 -10.62
CA GLU A 534 -2.04 -31.26 -10.76
C GLU A 534 -1.11 -30.10 -10.40
N ASN A 535 0.02 -30.41 -9.74
CA ASN A 535 1.06 -29.45 -9.33
C ASN A 535 0.55 -28.31 -8.41
N MET A 536 -0.49 -28.57 -7.63
CA MET A 536 -1.08 -27.56 -6.74
C MET A 536 -0.59 -27.66 -5.30
N GLU A 537 -0.07 -28.79 -4.88
CA GLU A 537 0.53 -29.02 -3.57
C GLU A 537 1.79 -29.88 -3.69
N LYS A 538 2.83 -29.55 -2.96
CA LYS A 538 4.04 -30.36 -2.86
C LYS A 538 3.82 -31.52 -1.88
N GLY A 539 3.28 -32.63 -2.36
CA GLY A 539 2.96 -33.79 -1.54
C GLY A 539 2.49 -34.96 -2.37
N LYS A 540 2.16 -36.06 -1.67
CA LYS A 540 1.59 -37.28 -2.29
C LYS A 540 0.07 -37.36 -2.12
N ARG A 541 -0.53 -36.50 -1.31
CA ARG A 541 -1.97 -36.49 -1.11
C ARG A 541 -2.71 -35.92 -2.32
N LYS A 542 -3.94 -36.30 -2.48
CA LYS A 542 -4.78 -35.81 -3.57
C LYS A 542 -5.15 -34.35 -3.38
N VAL A 543 -5.17 -33.60 -4.48
CA VAL A 543 -5.78 -32.27 -4.56
C VAL A 543 -7.10 -32.43 -5.33
N ARG A 544 -8.20 -32.41 -4.63
CA ARG A 544 -9.53 -32.62 -5.20
C ARG A 544 -10.16 -31.31 -5.62
N ILE A 545 -10.56 -31.22 -6.89
CA ILE A 545 -11.29 -30.04 -7.40
C ILE A 545 -12.79 -30.34 -7.29
N VAL A 546 -13.51 -29.53 -6.51
CA VAL A 546 -14.93 -29.75 -6.22
C VAL A 546 -15.83 -28.78 -6.99
N LYS A 547 -17.07 -29.17 -7.29
CA LYS A 547 -18.07 -28.33 -7.98
C LYS A 547 -17.65 -27.87 -9.38
N VAL A 548 -16.83 -28.63 -10.08
CA VAL A 548 -16.19 -28.26 -11.35
C VAL A 548 -17.19 -27.82 -12.41
N TYR A 549 -18.30 -28.53 -12.61
CA TYR A 549 -19.34 -28.19 -13.57
C TYR A 549 -19.91 -26.78 -13.34
N LYS A 550 -20.27 -26.47 -12.09
CA LYS A 550 -20.80 -25.14 -11.71
C LYS A 550 -19.73 -24.05 -11.84
N ALA A 551 -18.50 -24.34 -11.40
CA ALA A 551 -17.38 -23.40 -11.45
C ALA A 551 -17.01 -23.03 -12.88
N TYR A 552 -16.99 -23.98 -13.82
CA TYR A 552 -16.72 -23.72 -15.21
C TYR A 552 -17.71 -22.74 -15.86
N ARG A 553 -19.01 -22.89 -15.52
CA ARG A 553 -20.07 -21.98 -15.97
C ARG A 553 -19.96 -20.62 -15.30
N ALA A 554 -19.70 -20.59 -14.00
CA ALA A 554 -19.47 -19.35 -13.25
C ALA A 554 -18.32 -18.53 -13.83
N TYR A 555 -17.20 -19.16 -14.20
CA TYR A 555 -16.11 -18.49 -14.89
C TYR A 555 -16.51 -17.95 -16.28
N GLY A 556 -17.41 -18.64 -17.00
CA GLY A 556 -18.00 -18.13 -18.24
C GLY A 556 -18.84 -16.87 -18.01
N ASP A 557 -19.69 -16.89 -16.97
CA ASP A 557 -20.53 -15.75 -16.59
C ASP A 557 -19.69 -14.56 -16.09
N MET A 558 -18.58 -14.80 -15.39
CA MET A 558 -17.63 -13.73 -15.01
C MET A 558 -17.00 -13.04 -16.22
N LEU A 559 -16.57 -13.81 -17.23
CA LEU A 559 -15.99 -13.27 -18.47
C LEU A 559 -17.03 -12.45 -19.26
N LEU A 560 -18.26 -12.94 -19.33
CA LEU A 560 -19.35 -12.23 -19.99
C LEU A 560 -19.68 -10.94 -19.25
N TYR A 561 -19.79 -11.00 -17.91
CA TYR A 561 -20.08 -9.83 -17.10
C TYR A 561 -18.97 -8.77 -17.21
N TYR A 562 -17.70 -9.19 -17.12
CA TYR A 562 -16.55 -8.32 -17.34
C TYR A 562 -16.60 -7.61 -18.69
N ALA A 563 -16.89 -8.36 -19.75
CA ALA A 563 -16.99 -7.80 -21.09
C ALA A 563 -18.12 -6.78 -21.18
N MET A 564 -19.31 -7.15 -20.70
CA MET A 564 -20.49 -6.28 -20.79
C MET A 564 -20.37 -5.03 -19.97
N LYS A 565 -19.82 -5.12 -18.76
CA LYS A 565 -19.57 -3.95 -17.91
C LYS A 565 -18.69 -2.89 -18.60
N ASN A 566 -17.62 -3.34 -19.27
CA ASN A 566 -16.71 -2.44 -19.98
C ASN A 566 -17.32 -1.91 -21.30
N VAL A 567 -18.05 -2.74 -22.03
CA VAL A 567 -18.78 -2.30 -23.25
C VAL A 567 -19.85 -1.28 -22.90
N LEU A 568 -20.63 -1.51 -21.87
CA LEU A 568 -21.67 -0.56 -21.40
C LEU A 568 -21.05 0.79 -21.01
N ALA A 569 -19.97 0.76 -20.22
CA ALA A 569 -19.27 1.97 -19.81
C ALA A 569 -18.75 2.76 -21.03
N TYR A 570 -18.20 2.07 -22.03
CA TYR A 570 -17.75 2.68 -23.28
C TYR A 570 -18.92 3.32 -24.07
N MET A 571 -20.02 2.59 -24.24
CA MET A 571 -21.19 3.07 -24.97
C MET A 571 -21.88 4.26 -24.28
N GLN A 572 -21.86 4.29 -22.95
CA GLN A 572 -22.36 5.44 -22.17
C GLN A 572 -21.47 6.67 -22.34
N ALA A 573 -20.15 6.48 -22.32
CA ALA A 573 -19.20 7.58 -22.51
C ALA A 573 -19.17 8.08 -23.98
N ASN A 574 -19.63 7.27 -24.94
CA ASN A 574 -19.63 7.59 -26.37
C ASN A 574 -21.01 7.31 -26.97
N PRO A 575 -22.00 8.25 -26.84
CA PRO A 575 -23.38 8.03 -27.25
C PRO A 575 -23.54 7.70 -28.75
N ASP A 576 -22.64 8.18 -29.60
CA ASP A 576 -22.63 7.92 -31.04
C ASP A 576 -21.98 6.58 -31.44
N ALA A 577 -21.34 5.88 -30.50
CA ALA A 577 -20.73 4.59 -30.75
C ALA A 577 -21.81 3.52 -30.98
N ASN A 578 -21.49 2.55 -31.84
CA ASN A 578 -22.30 1.38 -32.11
C ASN A 578 -21.45 0.11 -31.97
N PHE A 579 -22.07 -1.07 -32.09
CA PHE A 579 -21.35 -2.35 -31.95
C PHE A 579 -20.31 -2.59 -33.06
N GLU A 580 -20.47 -1.99 -34.24
CA GLU A 580 -19.50 -2.04 -35.32
C GLU A 580 -18.16 -1.38 -34.92
N SER A 581 -18.22 -0.33 -34.12
CA SER A 581 -17.03 0.38 -33.62
C SER A 581 -16.15 -0.48 -32.69
N LEU A 582 -16.67 -1.59 -32.17
CA LEU A 582 -15.91 -2.54 -31.34
C LEU A 582 -15.12 -3.56 -32.16
N LYS A 583 -15.51 -3.85 -33.41
CA LYS A 583 -14.86 -4.87 -34.25
C LYS A 583 -13.35 -4.65 -34.44
N PRO A 584 -12.86 -3.42 -34.65
CA PRO A 584 -11.43 -3.16 -34.77
C PRO A 584 -10.62 -3.51 -33.50
N LEU A 585 -11.25 -3.59 -32.34
CA LEU A 585 -10.57 -3.96 -31.09
C LEU A 585 -10.02 -5.39 -31.09
N ASN A 586 -10.54 -6.29 -31.97
CA ASN A 586 -10.05 -7.66 -32.09
C ASN A 586 -9.05 -7.87 -33.25
N GLN A 587 -8.62 -6.82 -33.95
CA GLN A 587 -7.62 -6.91 -35.00
C GLN A 587 -6.22 -7.27 -34.52
N THR A 588 -5.95 -7.02 -33.24
CA THR A 588 -4.70 -7.39 -32.55
C THR A 588 -4.93 -8.61 -31.67
N ARG A 589 -3.85 -9.32 -31.34
CA ARG A 589 -3.93 -10.41 -30.38
C ARG A 589 -4.28 -9.89 -28.98
N ARG A 590 -5.12 -10.62 -28.25
CA ARG A 590 -5.41 -10.33 -26.83
C ARG A 590 -4.13 -10.37 -26.02
N ALA A 591 -3.88 -9.31 -25.23
CA ALA A 591 -2.81 -9.29 -24.26
C ALA A 591 -3.12 -10.30 -23.16
N LYS A 592 -2.29 -11.33 -23.04
CA LYS A 592 -2.49 -12.43 -22.06
C LYS A 592 -1.70 -12.20 -20.77
N GLU A 593 -0.70 -11.33 -20.82
CA GLU A 593 0.20 -11.07 -19.71
C GLU A 593 -0.01 -9.64 -19.21
N TRP A 594 -0.54 -9.55 -18.00
CA TRP A 594 -0.78 -8.32 -17.30
C TRP A 594 0.02 -8.32 -16.00
N THR A 595 0.65 -7.21 -15.71
CA THR A 595 1.39 -7.00 -14.46
C THR A 595 0.63 -6.04 -13.57
N ASN A 596 0.44 -6.45 -12.33
CA ASN A 596 0.01 -5.58 -11.26
C ASN A 596 1.24 -4.88 -10.67
N LEU A 597 1.41 -3.60 -11.01
CA LEU A 597 2.52 -2.78 -10.57
C LEU A 597 2.08 -1.85 -9.44
N GLY A 598 2.14 -2.35 -8.21
CA GLY A 598 1.77 -1.56 -7.04
C GLY A 598 0.27 -1.26 -6.89
N GLY A 599 -0.61 -1.94 -7.64
CA GLY A 599 -2.05 -1.67 -7.71
C GLY A 599 -2.51 -1.20 -9.09
N GLN A 600 -1.63 -0.60 -9.87
CA GLN A 600 -1.86 -0.25 -11.27
C GLN A 600 -1.70 -1.49 -12.15
N LEU A 601 -2.69 -1.78 -12.98
CA LEU A 601 -2.57 -2.84 -13.98
C LEU A 601 -2.05 -2.26 -15.30
N MET A 602 -1.09 -2.98 -15.88
CA MET A 602 -0.57 -2.67 -17.21
C MET A 602 -0.22 -3.96 -17.97
N GLN A 603 -0.14 -3.87 -19.29
CA GLN A 603 0.39 -4.98 -20.08
C GLN A 603 1.86 -5.21 -19.72
N THR A 604 2.27 -6.46 -19.57
CA THR A 604 3.67 -6.80 -19.23
C THR A 604 4.66 -6.23 -20.26
N ALA A 605 4.26 -6.15 -21.52
CA ALA A 605 5.05 -5.53 -22.59
C ALA A 605 5.35 -4.04 -22.32
N ASP A 606 4.43 -3.29 -21.71
CA ASP A 606 4.65 -1.87 -21.35
C ASP A 606 5.69 -1.74 -20.24
N LEU A 607 5.64 -2.65 -19.27
CA LEU A 607 6.64 -2.71 -18.20
C LEU A 607 8.02 -3.10 -18.73
N ASP A 608 8.08 -4.05 -19.66
CA ASP A 608 9.35 -4.43 -20.29
C ASP A 608 9.92 -3.28 -21.13
N GLN A 609 9.08 -2.52 -21.83
CA GLN A 609 9.50 -1.32 -22.53
C GLN A 609 10.01 -0.24 -21.57
N LEU A 610 9.33 -0.02 -20.46
CA LEU A 610 9.76 0.90 -19.41
C LEU A 610 11.15 0.52 -18.87
N ARG A 611 11.37 -0.76 -18.57
CA ARG A 611 12.67 -1.26 -18.10
C ARG A 611 13.77 -1.04 -19.14
N ASN A 612 13.47 -1.27 -20.42
CA ASN A 612 14.40 -1.00 -21.53
C ASN A 612 14.72 0.50 -21.64
N ASP A 613 13.72 1.36 -21.53
CA ASP A 613 13.90 2.83 -21.60
C ASP A 613 14.75 3.34 -20.40
N ILE A 614 14.62 2.74 -19.21
CA ILE A 614 15.47 3.05 -18.06
C ILE A 614 16.92 2.60 -18.31
N ARG A 615 17.14 1.35 -18.76
CA ARG A 615 18.48 0.80 -19.04
C ARG A 615 19.21 1.60 -20.10
N SER A 616 18.54 1.94 -21.19
CA SER A 616 19.11 2.73 -22.29
C SER A 616 19.38 4.20 -21.94
N GLY A 617 18.93 4.67 -20.77
CA GLY A 617 19.06 6.08 -20.35
C GLY A 617 18.04 7.03 -20.96
N LYS A 618 17.08 6.54 -21.71
CA LYS A 618 15.96 7.35 -22.25
C LYS A 618 15.08 7.89 -21.12
N ILE A 619 14.90 7.12 -20.04
CA ILE A 619 14.31 7.57 -18.79
C ILE A 619 15.45 7.78 -17.78
N GLY A 620 15.53 8.99 -17.21
CA GLY A 620 16.66 9.45 -16.43
C GLY A 620 16.39 9.77 -14.96
N SER A 621 15.15 9.64 -14.48
CA SER A 621 14.80 9.97 -13.09
C SER A 621 13.54 9.22 -12.62
N TRP A 622 13.27 9.23 -11.32
CA TRP A 622 12.03 8.72 -10.75
C TRP A 622 10.81 9.51 -11.23
N GLU A 623 10.90 10.82 -11.40
CA GLU A 623 9.81 11.64 -11.94
C GLU A 623 9.43 11.21 -13.37
N ALA A 624 10.43 10.91 -14.20
CA ALA A 624 10.17 10.40 -15.57
C ALA A 624 9.56 9.00 -15.57
N ILE A 625 9.88 8.17 -14.57
CA ILE A 625 9.21 6.87 -14.36
C ILE A 625 7.75 7.07 -13.96
N HIS A 626 7.47 7.96 -13.00
CA HIS A 626 6.10 8.27 -12.56
C HIS A 626 5.26 8.84 -13.70
N ASN A 627 5.79 9.75 -14.51
CA ASN A 627 5.11 10.25 -15.70
C ASN A 627 4.75 9.11 -16.67
N ARG A 628 5.64 8.11 -16.84
CA ARG A 628 5.35 6.95 -17.66
C ARG A 628 4.25 6.06 -17.06
N TYR A 629 4.16 5.93 -15.72
CA TYR A 629 3.04 5.26 -15.06
C TYR A 629 1.71 5.98 -15.36
N ASP A 630 1.70 7.31 -15.30
CA ASP A 630 0.52 8.13 -15.60
C ASP A 630 0.09 7.97 -17.07
N GLU A 631 1.02 8.06 -18.04
CA GLU A 631 0.74 7.83 -19.47
C GLU A 631 0.10 6.45 -19.73
N ILE A 632 0.59 5.41 -19.05
CA ILE A 632 0.03 4.04 -19.18
C ILE A 632 -1.36 3.98 -18.55
N TRP A 633 -1.58 4.67 -17.42
CA TRP A 633 -2.87 4.70 -16.75
C TRP A 633 -3.94 5.47 -17.53
N GLU A 634 -3.58 6.55 -18.19
CA GLU A 634 -4.49 7.32 -19.05
C GLU A 634 -5.12 6.46 -20.15
N ARG A 635 -4.35 5.55 -20.74
CA ARG A 635 -4.87 4.62 -21.77
C ARG A 635 -5.47 3.32 -21.21
N TYR A 636 -5.34 3.08 -19.89
CA TYR A 636 -5.74 1.82 -19.26
C TYR A 636 -7.21 1.44 -19.53
N GLN A 637 -8.13 2.40 -19.51
CA GLN A 637 -9.55 2.12 -19.78
C GLN A 637 -9.77 1.61 -21.22
N THR A 638 -9.04 2.15 -22.18
CA THR A 638 -9.08 1.67 -23.58
C THR A 638 -8.49 0.27 -23.71
N ASP A 639 -7.38 0.00 -23.04
CA ASP A 639 -6.75 -1.32 -23.05
C ASP A 639 -7.63 -2.36 -22.33
N LYS A 640 -8.28 -1.98 -21.23
CA LYS A 640 -9.25 -2.80 -20.50
C LYS A 640 -10.48 -3.12 -21.36
N LEU A 641 -11.04 -2.14 -22.08
CA LEU A 641 -12.14 -2.35 -23.01
C LEU A 641 -11.74 -3.32 -24.14
N ARG A 642 -10.58 -3.09 -24.75
CA ARG A 642 -10.05 -3.99 -25.80
C ARG A 642 -9.93 -5.43 -25.29
N HIS A 643 -9.30 -5.61 -24.12
CA HIS A 643 -9.15 -6.91 -23.48
C HIS A 643 -10.51 -7.54 -23.16
N ALA A 644 -11.47 -6.76 -22.69
CA ALA A 644 -12.82 -7.20 -22.34
C ALA A 644 -13.57 -7.71 -23.60
N TYR A 645 -13.55 -6.95 -24.70
CA TYR A 645 -14.14 -7.37 -25.97
C TYR A 645 -13.48 -8.62 -26.54
N GLN A 646 -12.14 -8.67 -26.53
CA GLN A 646 -11.39 -9.84 -26.99
C GLN A 646 -11.64 -11.08 -26.13
N SER A 647 -11.90 -10.91 -24.83
CA SER A 647 -12.28 -11.99 -23.92
C SER A 647 -13.68 -12.53 -24.23
N LEU A 648 -14.62 -11.65 -24.63
CA LEU A 648 -15.94 -12.06 -25.11
C LEU A 648 -15.83 -12.85 -26.42
N CYS A 649 -15.04 -12.36 -27.40
CA CYS A 649 -14.78 -13.09 -28.65
C CYS A 649 -14.17 -14.46 -28.36
N TYR A 650 -13.21 -14.55 -27.43
CA TYR A 650 -12.63 -15.82 -26.99
C TYR A 650 -13.68 -16.75 -26.38
N LEU A 651 -14.56 -16.23 -25.50
CA LEU A 651 -15.61 -17.03 -24.84
C LEU A 651 -16.60 -17.61 -25.86
N MET A 652 -16.93 -16.83 -26.88
CA MET A 652 -17.86 -17.21 -27.96
C MET A 652 -17.18 -17.95 -29.08
N GLU A 653 -15.85 -18.08 -29.09
CA GLU A 653 -15.04 -18.70 -30.16
C GLU A 653 -15.27 -18.05 -31.52
N LYS A 654 -15.31 -16.73 -31.57
CA LYS A 654 -15.55 -15.92 -32.76
C LYS A 654 -14.50 -14.83 -32.91
N ASP A 655 -14.20 -14.47 -34.16
CA ASP A 655 -13.30 -13.36 -34.45
C ASP A 655 -13.95 -12.00 -34.20
N TYR A 656 -15.28 -11.91 -34.32
CA TYR A 656 -16.06 -10.72 -33.95
C TYR A 656 -17.49 -11.14 -33.58
N ILE A 657 -18.17 -10.29 -32.86
CA ILE A 657 -19.55 -10.50 -32.39
C ILE A 657 -20.51 -9.91 -33.41
N THR A 658 -21.40 -10.75 -33.99
CA THR A 658 -22.46 -10.31 -34.90
C THR A 658 -23.63 -9.67 -34.18
N ASN A 659 -24.53 -9.00 -34.88
CA ASN A 659 -25.74 -8.44 -34.29
C ASN A 659 -26.62 -9.49 -33.61
N ASP A 660 -26.75 -10.67 -34.18
CA ASP A 660 -27.49 -11.76 -33.57
C ASP A 660 -26.79 -12.32 -32.34
N ASP A 661 -25.47 -12.32 -32.32
CA ASP A 661 -24.68 -12.65 -31.12
C ASP A 661 -24.85 -11.62 -30.03
N TRP A 662 -24.82 -10.31 -30.40
CA TRP A 662 -25.04 -9.23 -29.44
C TRP A 662 -26.40 -9.36 -28.77
N LYS A 663 -27.48 -9.67 -29.50
CA LYS A 663 -28.80 -9.91 -28.91
C LYS A 663 -28.74 -10.98 -27.83
N LYS A 664 -28.07 -12.10 -28.10
CA LYS A 664 -27.93 -13.22 -27.13
C LYS A 664 -27.06 -12.80 -25.92
N VAL A 665 -25.97 -12.09 -26.17
CA VAL A 665 -25.04 -11.60 -25.12
C VAL A 665 -25.75 -10.62 -24.20
N LEU A 666 -26.51 -9.68 -24.75
CA LEU A 666 -27.25 -8.69 -23.99
C LEU A 666 -28.32 -9.34 -23.09
N PHE A 667 -29.12 -10.27 -23.60
CA PHE A 667 -30.06 -11.03 -22.77
C PHE A 667 -29.35 -11.79 -21.66
N ARG A 668 -28.25 -12.51 -22.00
CA ARG A 668 -27.50 -13.24 -20.98
C ARG A 668 -26.87 -12.31 -19.94
N ALA A 669 -26.46 -11.12 -20.33
CA ALA A 669 -25.90 -10.14 -19.40
C ALA A 669 -26.93 -9.66 -18.36
N ILE A 670 -28.21 -9.49 -18.76
CA ILE A 670 -29.30 -9.18 -17.84
C ILE A 670 -29.48 -10.32 -16.82
N ASP A 671 -29.50 -11.57 -17.30
CA ASP A 671 -29.60 -12.74 -16.40
C ASP A 671 -28.44 -12.81 -15.40
N VAL A 672 -27.22 -12.55 -15.88
CA VAL A 672 -26.01 -12.57 -15.01
C VAL A 672 -26.06 -11.42 -14.00
N GLN A 673 -26.47 -10.23 -14.39
CA GLN A 673 -26.62 -9.11 -13.47
C GLN A 673 -27.72 -9.38 -12.42
N GLN A 674 -28.83 -9.96 -12.84
CA GLN A 674 -29.90 -10.37 -11.91
C GLN A 674 -29.38 -11.44 -10.93
N TYR A 675 -28.61 -12.42 -11.44
CA TYR A 675 -27.97 -13.43 -10.58
C TYR A 675 -27.06 -12.77 -9.54
N ILE A 676 -26.22 -11.79 -9.92
CA ILE A 676 -25.35 -11.07 -8.97
C ILE A 676 -26.21 -10.39 -7.89
N CYS A 677 -27.25 -9.67 -8.31
CA CYS A 677 -28.16 -8.98 -7.40
C CYS A 677 -28.80 -9.93 -6.40
N ASP A 678 -29.37 -11.03 -6.88
CA ASP A 678 -30.00 -12.06 -6.05
C ASP A 678 -29.00 -12.72 -5.11
N GLN A 679 -27.79 -13.05 -5.60
CA GLN A 679 -26.77 -13.68 -4.77
C GLN A 679 -26.18 -12.73 -3.73
N VAL A 680 -26.09 -11.44 -3.99
CA VAL A 680 -25.69 -10.44 -2.98
C VAL A 680 -26.70 -10.49 -1.81
N TYR A 681 -27.99 -10.47 -2.10
CA TYR A 681 -29.03 -10.58 -1.08
C TYR A 681 -29.00 -11.94 -0.38
N LEU A 682 -29.06 -13.04 -1.14
CA LEU A 682 -29.14 -14.39 -0.60
C LEU A 682 -27.94 -14.80 0.24
N THR A 683 -26.72 -14.43 -0.19
CA THR A 683 -25.51 -14.76 0.57
C THR A 683 -25.42 -13.97 1.87
N ARG A 684 -25.95 -12.74 1.92
CA ARG A 684 -26.06 -11.96 3.16
C ARG A 684 -27.20 -12.47 4.06
N LYS A 685 -28.31 -12.87 3.45
CA LYS A 685 -29.47 -13.41 4.18
C LYS A 685 -29.12 -14.64 5.04
N LYS A 686 -28.15 -15.46 4.60
CA LYS A 686 -27.66 -16.60 5.41
C LYS A 686 -27.26 -16.22 6.83
N ASP A 687 -26.76 -15.02 7.05
CA ASP A 687 -26.38 -14.53 8.37
C ASP A 687 -27.61 -14.26 9.26
N TYR A 688 -28.73 -13.86 8.66
CA TYR A 688 -30.00 -13.59 9.34
C TYR A 688 -30.80 -14.87 9.59
N ASP A 689 -30.73 -15.83 8.68
CA ASP A 689 -31.45 -17.13 8.81
C ASP A 689 -30.72 -18.14 9.70
N ASN A 690 -29.45 -17.84 10.08
CA ASN A 690 -28.65 -18.78 10.87
C ASN A 690 -29.21 -18.95 12.28
N ILE A 691 -29.71 -20.12 12.59
CA ILE A 691 -30.32 -20.47 13.90
C ILE A 691 -29.35 -20.21 15.05
N TYR A 692 -28.05 -20.58 14.88
CA TYR A 692 -27.04 -20.38 15.93
C TYR A 692 -26.73 -18.90 16.18
N ARG A 693 -26.85 -18.06 15.16
CA ARG A 693 -26.72 -16.61 15.32
C ARG A 693 -27.98 -16.02 15.98
N ARG A 694 -29.16 -16.45 15.55
CA ARG A 694 -30.45 -15.99 16.12
C ARG A 694 -30.57 -16.29 17.59
N GLN A 695 -30.18 -17.49 18.05
CA GLN A 695 -30.24 -17.89 19.46
C GLN A 695 -29.37 -17.08 20.42
N THR A 696 -28.43 -16.25 19.91
CA THR A 696 -27.61 -15.32 20.73
C THR A 696 -28.41 -14.06 21.13
N TYR A 697 -29.56 -13.83 20.53
CA TYR A 697 -30.49 -12.75 20.85
C TYR A 697 -31.68 -13.26 21.62
N ARG A 698 -32.26 -12.47 22.53
CA ARG A 698 -33.44 -12.84 23.32
C ARG A 698 -34.69 -13.06 22.47
N ASN A 699 -34.83 -12.22 21.41
CA ASN A 699 -35.92 -12.26 20.45
C ASN A 699 -35.49 -11.55 19.13
N GLU A 700 -36.41 -11.55 18.17
CA GLU A 700 -36.18 -10.96 16.85
C GLU A 700 -36.02 -9.42 16.90
N ASP A 701 -36.78 -8.75 17.78
CA ASP A 701 -36.70 -7.27 17.93
C ASP A 701 -35.32 -6.86 18.43
N GLU A 702 -34.73 -7.59 19.37
CA GLU A 702 -33.37 -7.36 19.82
C GLU A 702 -32.35 -7.58 18.70
N MET A 703 -32.51 -8.64 17.91
CA MET A 703 -31.64 -8.89 16.76
C MET A 703 -31.73 -7.75 15.73
N ILE A 704 -32.93 -7.30 15.39
CA ILE A 704 -33.16 -6.19 14.47
C ILE A 704 -32.55 -4.89 15.02
N ALA A 705 -32.73 -4.61 16.29
CA ALA A 705 -32.15 -3.43 16.93
C ALA A 705 -30.61 -3.45 16.93
N ALA A 706 -30.00 -4.65 17.07
CA ALA A 706 -28.56 -4.83 17.12
C ALA A 706 -27.86 -4.79 15.74
N ILE A 707 -28.44 -5.42 14.72
CA ILE A 707 -27.79 -5.61 13.42
C ILE A 707 -28.53 -4.97 12.24
N GLY A 708 -29.69 -4.35 12.47
CA GLY A 708 -30.55 -3.74 11.47
C GLY A 708 -31.35 -4.77 10.66
N LEU A 709 -32.31 -4.29 9.89
CA LEU A 709 -33.02 -5.10 8.90
C LEU A 709 -32.14 -5.36 7.68
N LEU A 710 -32.22 -6.57 7.12
CA LEU A 710 -31.50 -6.94 5.91
C LEU A 710 -31.87 -6.02 4.73
N GLU A 711 -33.15 -5.69 4.61
CA GLU A 711 -33.73 -4.87 3.56
C GLU A 711 -33.24 -3.42 3.58
N ASN A 712 -32.80 -2.93 4.76
CA ASN A 712 -32.25 -1.59 4.94
C ASN A 712 -30.73 -1.52 4.78
N ASN A 713 -30.08 -2.62 4.40
CA ASN A 713 -28.65 -2.63 4.17
C ASN A 713 -28.28 -1.74 2.96
N SER A 714 -27.54 -0.66 3.19
CA SER A 714 -27.22 0.34 2.18
C SER A 714 -26.51 -0.23 0.96
N PHE A 715 -25.65 -1.25 1.15
CA PHE A 715 -24.95 -1.89 0.03
C PHE A 715 -25.91 -2.75 -0.81
N ILE A 716 -26.82 -3.48 -0.18
CA ILE A 716 -27.86 -4.26 -0.91
C ILE A 716 -28.74 -3.33 -1.72
N LEU A 717 -29.21 -2.22 -1.12
CA LEU A 717 -30.03 -1.23 -1.81
C LEU A 717 -29.30 -0.63 -3.02
N GLN A 718 -27.99 -0.31 -2.87
CA GLN A 718 -27.19 0.17 -3.97
C GLN A 718 -27.07 -0.85 -5.11
N VAL A 719 -26.80 -2.13 -4.80
CA VAL A 719 -26.70 -3.19 -5.83
C VAL A 719 -28.03 -3.38 -6.56
N HIS A 720 -29.17 -3.21 -5.87
CA HIS A 720 -30.50 -3.24 -6.53
C HIS A 720 -30.66 -2.08 -7.53
N GLU A 721 -30.27 -0.86 -7.17
CA GLU A 721 -30.34 0.28 -8.09
C GLU A 721 -29.36 0.11 -9.26
N GLU A 722 -28.13 -0.28 -9.01
CA GLU A 722 -27.14 -0.58 -10.07
C GLU A 722 -27.65 -1.67 -11.02
N SER A 723 -28.36 -2.68 -10.51
CA SER A 723 -28.94 -3.73 -11.35
C SER A 723 -30.09 -3.23 -12.23
N LYS A 724 -30.93 -2.31 -11.73
CA LYS A 724 -31.97 -1.66 -12.54
C LYS A 724 -31.36 -0.80 -13.64
N GLU A 725 -30.38 0.03 -13.30
CA GLU A 725 -29.66 0.87 -14.27
C GLU A 725 -28.97 0.03 -15.33
N PHE A 726 -28.29 -1.06 -14.93
CA PHE A 726 -27.67 -1.98 -15.88
C PHE A 726 -28.68 -2.56 -16.86
N ARG A 727 -29.84 -3.01 -16.39
CA ARG A 727 -30.92 -3.53 -17.24
C ARG A 727 -31.40 -2.47 -18.24
N ILE A 728 -31.71 -1.25 -17.78
CA ILE A 728 -32.15 -0.15 -18.64
C ILE A 728 -31.11 0.14 -19.73
N ASN A 729 -29.84 0.20 -19.36
CA ASN A 729 -28.74 0.46 -20.29
C ASN A 729 -28.61 -0.67 -21.35
N VAL A 730 -28.73 -1.92 -20.93
CA VAL A 730 -28.71 -3.08 -21.85
C VAL A 730 -29.91 -3.05 -22.80
N GLU A 731 -31.12 -2.77 -22.31
CA GLU A 731 -32.34 -2.65 -23.13
C GLU A 731 -32.23 -1.50 -24.16
N GLN A 732 -31.67 -0.36 -23.75
CA GLN A 732 -31.38 0.73 -24.69
C GLN A 732 -30.39 0.33 -25.79
N LEU A 733 -29.33 -0.43 -25.44
CA LEU A 733 -28.39 -0.95 -26.44
C LEU A 733 -29.03 -2.00 -27.35
N TYR A 734 -29.91 -2.84 -26.81
CA TYR A 734 -30.63 -3.83 -27.63
C TYR A 734 -31.48 -3.15 -28.74
N ASN A 735 -32.11 -2.03 -28.43
CA ASN A 735 -32.90 -1.25 -29.39
C ASN A 735 -32.05 -0.54 -30.45
N ARG A 736 -30.71 -0.52 -30.33
CA ARG A 736 -29.78 0.04 -31.30
C ARG A 736 -29.23 -1.02 -32.30
N ILE A 737 -29.52 -2.30 -32.10
CA ILE A 737 -29.16 -3.41 -32.99
C ILE A 737 -30.24 -3.59 -34.07
#